data_778bfce4c4e0f6bf94840719771f3e14
#
_entry.id   778bfce4c4e0f6bf94840719771f3e14
#
_cell.length_a   1.000
_cell.length_b   1.000
_cell.length_c   1.000
_cell.angle_alpha   90.00
_cell.angle_beta   90.00
_cell.angle_gamma   90.00
#
_symmetry.space_group_name_H-M   'P 1'
#
loop_
_entity.id
_entity.type
_entity.pdbx_description
1 polymer ?
#
loop_
_entity_poly.entity_id
_entity_poly.type
_entity_poly.pdbx_seq_one_letter_code
_entity_poly.pdbx_strand_id
1 'polypeptide(L)'
;VRVTDAASATATQTVTGTVAPVTLTLSVTASSNTQVGVAYSQTSSASGGTSPYAFTISAGSLPAGLTLNTSTGTVSGTPTTPGAFSYTVRVTDAASATATQTVSGTVAPVTLTLSVTASSNTQVGVAYSQTSAVSGGTSPYAFAISAGSLPAGLTLNISTGTVSGTPTTAGAFSYTVRVTDAASATATQTVAGTMATAAITIGNGGLSGAIVGANTNQPLPVAGGVAPYTYALSGGSLPPGVSLGTDGHVHGVPTAPGTYTFTVTVTDSASPTPNVATLTYTITVAARPDPTKNPGVMTLLNEQAGVAQRFVATQLGHFQSHLRDLHGNTSARCESAPDNNTRVATKTDPTLVTPDSVAADKARALAIPVDACKSSPDATAMVWSSGSIEFGDTDARAGGDGFRFHSSGVTAGVDVALTPKLRVGGGLGASHDRSNAQTEGVSNSSNALALAGYASFKPLDRLFLDAVVGFGYLSFDTTRPLANAGDFATGSRRADQWFVSVAATYRIDLEAVTWLPYLRVDGASTTLRAYNESAPTTEGLHYENQRVPRNVLVAGSQLQTSVPTAFGRLSPKVALEYRHEYEHTGNARLRYADQTDGPFYSTPSSADARDTLALDLGAQLTLPGGWNASLTYGFDRANFNHAYHVNAAVSRGF
;
A
#
# COMPACT_ATOMS: atom_id res chain seq x y z
N VAL A 1 38.06 -95.88 18.35
CA VAL A 1 37.02 -96.32 17.37
C VAL A 1 36.74 -97.78 17.60
N ARG A 2 35.51 -98.16 17.71
CA ARG A 2 35.06 -99.53 17.80
C ARG A 2 34.23 -99.86 16.56
N VAL A 3 34.62 -100.89 15.88
CA VAL A 3 33.82 -101.48 14.77
C VAL A 3 33.25 -102.76 15.24
N THR A 4 32.00 -102.98 15.01
CA THR A 4 31.31 -104.26 15.32
C THR A 4 30.80 -104.82 13.99
N ASP A 5 31.09 -106.11 13.72
CA ASP A 5 30.59 -106.78 12.51
C ASP A 5 29.17 -107.36 12.75
N ALA A 6 28.58 -107.91 11.75
CA ALA A 6 27.23 -108.47 11.81
C ALA A 6 27.12 -109.69 12.73
N ALA A 7 28.21 -110.31 13.15
CA ALA A 7 28.28 -111.44 14.11
C ALA A 7 28.63 -110.96 15.54
N SER A 8 28.58 -109.67 15.83
CA SER A 8 28.88 -109.00 17.11
C SER A 8 30.37 -109.07 17.55
N ALA A 9 31.28 -109.49 16.68
CA ALA A 9 32.69 -109.36 16.96
C ALA A 9 33.14 -107.92 16.90
N THR A 10 33.90 -107.48 17.87
CA THR A 10 34.36 -106.09 17.99
C THR A 10 35.84 -105.97 17.89
N ALA A 11 36.29 -105.08 17.08
CA ALA A 11 37.70 -104.60 17.08
C ALA A 11 37.73 -103.19 17.57
N THR A 12 38.64 -102.85 18.45
CA THR A 12 38.84 -101.54 18.98
C THR A 12 40.26 -101.02 18.71
N GLN A 13 40.34 -99.81 18.26
CA GLN A 13 41.61 -99.11 18.17
C GLN A 13 41.54 -97.82 18.94
N THR A 14 42.40 -97.67 19.84
CA THR A 14 42.59 -96.39 20.56
C THR A 14 43.49 -95.49 19.75
N VAL A 15 43.00 -94.36 19.42
CA VAL A 15 43.81 -93.28 18.80
C VAL A 15 44.11 -92.31 19.92
N THR A 16 45.37 -92.14 20.27
CA THR A 16 45.79 -91.15 21.19
C THR A 16 46.54 -90.09 20.37
N GLY A 17 46.21 -88.88 20.55
CA GLY A 17 46.89 -87.77 19.96
C GLY A 17 46.86 -86.59 20.93
N THR A 18 47.88 -85.87 20.97
CA THR A 18 47.93 -84.62 21.70
C THR A 18 47.53 -83.47 20.74
N VAL A 19 46.48 -82.75 21.09
CA VAL A 19 46.13 -81.45 20.40
C VAL A 19 47.08 -80.45 21.01
N ALA A 20 48.01 -79.94 20.21
CA ALA A 20 48.85 -78.88 20.65
C ALA A 20 48.02 -77.59 20.86
N PRO A 21 48.24 -76.93 21.96
CA PRO A 21 47.52 -75.67 22.17
C PRO A 21 47.81 -74.65 21.04
N VAL A 22 46.82 -74.00 20.52
CA VAL A 22 47.00 -72.90 19.54
C VAL A 22 47.73 -71.76 20.24
N THR A 23 48.91 -71.46 19.78
CA THR A 23 49.76 -70.39 20.38
C THR A 23 49.08 -69.04 20.18
N LEU A 24 48.86 -68.28 21.27
CA LEU A 24 48.38 -66.93 21.22
C LEU A 24 49.40 -66.02 20.54
N THR A 25 48.96 -65.31 19.52
CA THR A 25 49.82 -64.33 18.81
C THR A 25 49.13 -62.98 18.80
N LEU A 26 49.92 -61.92 18.84
CA LEU A 26 49.50 -60.55 18.75
C LEU A 26 50.16 -59.89 17.52
N SER A 27 49.35 -59.33 16.67
CA SER A 27 49.72 -58.47 15.56
C SER A 27 49.24 -57.08 15.79
N VAL A 28 50.07 -56.11 15.66
CA VAL A 28 49.72 -54.70 15.81
C VAL A 28 50.01 -53.96 14.51
N THR A 29 49.02 -53.35 13.92
CA THR A 29 49.12 -52.56 12.69
C THR A 29 49.66 -51.19 13.06
N ALA A 30 50.91 -50.88 12.71
CA ALA A 30 51.44 -49.58 12.99
C ALA A 30 50.83 -48.50 12.10
N SER A 31 50.39 -47.43 12.69
CA SER A 31 50.04 -46.20 11.94
C SER A 31 51.31 -45.43 11.61
N SER A 32 51.55 -45.13 10.34
CA SER A 32 52.77 -44.46 9.88
C SER A 32 52.76 -42.95 10.09
N ASN A 33 51.56 -42.35 10.37
CA ASN A 33 51.41 -40.90 10.51
C ASN A 33 51.02 -40.55 11.93
N THR A 34 51.96 -40.07 12.69
CA THR A 34 51.75 -39.53 14.00
C THR A 34 52.25 -38.09 14.05
N GLN A 35 51.32 -37.19 14.22
CA GLN A 35 51.62 -35.77 14.39
C GLN A 35 50.71 -35.19 15.47
N VAL A 36 51.17 -34.23 16.21
CA VAL A 36 50.33 -33.51 17.19
C VAL A 36 49.10 -32.95 16.52
N GLY A 37 47.93 -33.15 17.12
CA GLY A 37 46.66 -32.65 16.62
C GLY A 37 46.01 -33.49 15.51
N VAL A 38 46.65 -34.54 15.03
CA VAL A 38 46.09 -35.45 14.03
C VAL A 38 45.55 -36.71 14.71
N ALA A 39 44.33 -37.10 14.37
CA ALA A 39 43.75 -38.30 14.93
C ALA A 39 44.59 -39.55 14.61
N TYR A 40 44.93 -40.30 15.64
CA TYR A 40 45.71 -41.54 15.56
C TYR A 40 44.78 -42.72 15.87
N SER A 41 44.94 -43.80 15.13
CA SER A 41 44.26 -45.05 15.39
C SER A 41 45.15 -46.22 14.99
N GLN A 42 45.42 -47.08 15.93
CA GLN A 42 46.21 -48.28 15.75
C GLN A 42 45.38 -49.47 16.23
N THR A 43 45.21 -50.48 15.41
CA THR A 43 44.47 -51.67 15.76
C THR A 43 45.40 -52.80 16.16
N SER A 44 44.98 -53.58 17.15
CA SER A 44 45.65 -54.81 17.55
C SER A 44 44.75 -55.98 17.20
N SER A 45 45.32 -57.05 16.69
CA SER A 45 44.61 -58.30 16.38
C SER A 45 45.27 -59.45 17.10
N ALA A 46 44.49 -60.16 17.91
CA ALA A 46 44.90 -61.39 18.57
C ALA A 46 44.41 -62.59 17.77
N SER A 47 45.25 -63.60 17.65
CA SER A 47 44.91 -64.84 16.98
C SER A 47 45.47 -66.02 17.80
N GLY A 48 44.73 -67.12 17.85
CA GLY A 48 44.99 -68.26 18.71
C GLY A 48 44.57 -68.02 20.16
N GLY A 49 44.96 -68.92 21.07
CA GLY A 49 44.50 -68.84 22.47
C GLY A 49 43.03 -69.03 22.67
N THR A 50 42.52 -68.61 23.82
CA THR A 50 41.12 -68.74 24.23
C THR A 50 40.44 -67.37 24.44
N SER A 51 39.43 -67.01 23.62
CA SER A 51 38.64 -65.77 23.81
C SER A 51 37.82 -65.82 25.12
N PRO A 52 37.55 -64.68 25.80
CA PRO A 52 37.86 -63.29 25.36
C PRO A 52 39.28 -62.88 25.60
N TYR A 53 39.73 -61.87 24.84
CA TYR A 53 41.04 -61.24 24.97
C TYR A 53 40.98 -59.92 25.75
N ALA A 54 41.95 -59.71 26.61
CA ALA A 54 42.13 -58.46 27.32
C ALA A 54 43.49 -57.82 26.94
N PHE A 55 43.48 -56.56 26.59
CA PHE A 55 44.68 -55.82 26.17
C PHE A 55 45.14 -54.83 27.25
N THR A 56 46.42 -54.72 27.47
CA THR A 56 47.05 -53.81 28.42
C THR A 56 48.34 -53.24 27.86
N ILE A 57 48.76 -52.06 28.33
CA ILE A 57 50.18 -51.61 28.11
C ILE A 57 51.03 -52.21 29.20
N SER A 58 51.98 -53.07 28.81
CA SER A 58 52.87 -53.80 29.73
C SER A 58 54.20 -53.14 29.95
N ALA A 59 54.63 -52.26 29.07
CA ALA A 59 55.86 -51.50 29.19
C ALA A 59 55.77 -50.17 28.38
N GLY A 60 56.48 -49.16 28.80
CA GLY A 60 56.45 -47.84 28.19
C GLY A 60 55.15 -47.09 28.55
N SER A 61 54.87 -46.01 27.81
CA SER A 61 53.65 -45.18 27.97
C SER A 61 53.15 -44.74 26.58
N LEU A 62 51.83 -44.63 26.49
CA LEU A 62 51.16 -44.05 25.33
C LEU A 62 51.55 -42.55 25.25
N PRO A 63 51.66 -42.01 24.02
CA PRO A 63 51.71 -40.57 23.86
C PRO A 63 50.52 -39.88 24.54
N ALA A 64 50.77 -38.72 25.12
CA ALA A 64 49.69 -37.94 25.73
C ALA A 64 48.57 -37.67 24.72
N GLY A 65 47.30 -37.90 25.13
CA GLY A 65 46.09 -37.77 24.27
C GLY A 65 45.68 -39.09 23.57
N LEU A 66 46.45 -40.19 23.74
CA LEU A 66 46.06 -41.52 23.27
C LEU A 66 45.57 -42.42 24.42
N THR A 67 44.64 -43.28 24.15
CA THR A 67 44.08 -44.26 25.07
C THR A 67 44.02 -45.65 24.45
N LEU A 68 44.19 -46.70 25.26
CA LEU A 68 44.00 -48.07 24.84
C LEU A 68 42.55 -48.50 25.17
N ASN A 69 41.83 -49.02 24.21
CA ASN A 69 40.62 -49.81 24.45
C ASN A 69 41.02 -51.23 24.88
N THR A 70 40.78 -51.56 26.12
CA THR A 70 41.22 -52.83 26.71
C THR A 70 40.48 -54.08 26.19
N SER A 71 39.34 -53.90 25.51
CA SER A 71 38.59 -55.00 24.93
C SER A 71 38.95 -55.25 23.47
N THR A 72 39.29 -54.22 22.70
CA THR A 72 39.58 -54.34 21.26
C THR A 72 41.07 -54.25 20.94
N GLY A 73 41.90 -53.82 21.91
CA GLY A 73 43.33 -53.57 21.70
C GLY A 73 43.63 -52.36 20.83
N THR A 74 42.62 -51.55 20.56
CA THR A 74 42.79 -50.33 19.73
C THR A 74 43.39 -49.20 20.58
N VAL A 75 44.51 -48.65 20.13
CA VAL A 75 45.07 -47.42 20.67
C VAL A 75 44.62 -46.27 19.79
N SER A 76 43.84 -45.35 20.34
CA SER A 76 43.28 -44.20 19.58
C SER A 76 43.24 -42.91 20.39
N GLY A 77 43.09 -41.79 19.69
CA GLY A 77 43.04 -40.45 20.25
C GLY A 77 43.77 -39.44 19.39
N THR A 78 44.03 -38.27 19.97
CA THR A 78 44.77 -37.20 19.28
C THR A 78 46.01 -36.87 20.12
N PRO A 79 47.24 -37.14 19.62
CA PRO A 79 48.46 -36.81 20.34
C PRO A 79 48.56 -35.30 20.62
N THR A 80 48.91 -34.94 21.86
CA THR A 80 48.98 -33.52 22.27
C THR A 80 50.43 -33.02 22.42
N THR A 81 51.43 -33.91 22.47
CA THR A 81 52.84 -33.55 22.63
C THR A 81 53.72 -34.25 21.59
N PRO A 82 54.69 -33.54 20.96
CA PRO A 82 55.59 -34.14 20.04
C PRO A 82 56.66 -34.93 20.78
N GLY A 83 57.26 -35.88 20.14
CA GLY A 83 58.40 -36.67 20.70
C GLY A 83 58.36 -38.13 20.27
N ALA A 84 59.47 -38.83 20.54
CA ALA A 84 59.55 -40.26 20.33
C ALA A 84 58.69 -41.00 21.37
N PHE A 85 58.10 -42.08 20.98
CA PHE A 85 57.34 -42.96 21.86
C PHE A 85 57.68 -44.41 21.64
N SER A 86 57.58 -45.19 22.71
CA SER A 86 57.66 -46.65 22.66
C SER A 86 56.77 -47.22 23.77
N TYR A 87 55.84 -48.10 23.39
CA TYR A 87 54.99 -48.83 24.33
C TYR A 87 54.81 -50.28 23.87
N THR A 88 54.56 -51.16 24.82
CA THR A 88 54.34 -52.57 24.53
C THR A 88 52.88 -52.93 24.86
N VAL A 89 52.15 -53.36 23.83
CA VAL A 89 50.84 -53.91 23.98
C VAL A 89 50.97 -55.38 24.38
N ARG A 90 50.25 -55.78 25.42
CA ARG A 90 50.15 -57.20 25.84
C ARG A 90 48.68 -57.62 25.70
N VAL A 91 48.47 -58.72 25.02
CA VAL A 91 47.20 -59.40 25.04
C VAL A 91 47.26 -60.59 26.02
N THR A 92 46.19 -60.80 26.76
CA THR A 92 45.97 -61.93 27.65
C THR A 92 44.70 -62.63 27.25
N ASP A 93 44.72 -63.93 27.06
CA ASP A 93 43.56 -64.74 26.74
C ASP A 93 42.82 -65.22 28.02
N ALA A 94 41.67 -65.82 27.87
CA ALA A 94 40.92 -66.36 29.00
C ALA A 94 41.63 -67.53 29.75
N ALA A 95 42.65 -68.16 29.15
CA ALA A 95 43.47 -69.17 29.75
C ALA A 95 44.76 -68.62 30.38
N SER A 96 44.91 -67.31 30.48
CA SER A 96 46.06 -66.56 31.01
C SER A 96 47.34 -66.65 30.15
N ALA A 97 47.24 -67.14 28.91
CA ALA A 97 48.39 -67.04 27.99
C ALA A 97 48.58 -65.58 27.53
N THR A 98 49.78 -65.19 27.31
CA THR A 98 50.09 -63.82 26.93
C THR A 98 50.97 -63.75 25.69
N ALA A 99 50.74 -62.72 24.87
CA ALA A 99 51.58 -62.30 23.77
C ALA A 99 51.85 -60.80 23.83
N THR A 100 53.01 -60.34 23.42
CA THR A 100 53.37 -58.93 23.49
C THR A 100 53.91 -58.43 22.17
N GLN A 101 53.67 -57.16 21.86
CA GLN A 101 54.32 -56.47 20.73
C GLN A 101 54.61 -55.04 21.09
N THR A 102 55.89 -54.66 20.81
CA THR A 102 56.30 -53.27 21.03
C THR A 102 56.04 -52.41 19.79
N VAL A 103 55.49 -51.27 20.01
CA VAL A 103 55.27 -50.23 19.03
C VAL A 103 56.08 -49.03 19.38
N SER A 104 56.87 -48.55 18.42
CA SER A 104 57.69 -47.35 18.58
C SER A 104 57.50 -46.44 17.38
N GLY A 105 57.58 -45.16 17.61
CA GLY A 105 57.41 -44.14 16.59
C GLY A 105 57.76 -42.76 17.11
N THR A 106 57.38 -41.77 16.33
CA THR A 106 57.61 -40.37 16.70
C THR A 106 56.33 -39.60 16.41
N VAL A 107 55.85 -38.84 17.38
CA VAL A 107 54.84 -37.81 17.16
C VAL A 107 55.55 -36.59 16.63
N ALA A 108 55.34 -36.27 15.38
CA ALA A 108 55.97 -35.12 14.77
C ALA A 108 55.33 -33.81 15.29
N PRO A 109 56.11 -32.76 15.51
CA PRO A 109 55.54 -31.44 15.82
C PRO A 109 54.74 -30.91 14.62
N VAL A 110 53.67 -30.13 14.92
CA VAL A 110 52.96 -29.39 13.88
C VAL A 110 53.79 -28.20 13.46
N THR A 111 54.21 -28.18 12.24
CA THR A 111 55.00 -27.05 11.72
C THR A 111 54.08 -25.85 11.49
N LEU A 112 54.38 -24.74 12.18
CA LEU A 112 53.71 -23.48 11.96
C LEU A 112 54.09 -22.91 10.59
N THR A 113 53.12 -22.62 9.75
CA THR A 113 53.32 -21.95 8.46
C THR A 113 52.41 -20.74 8.35
N LEU A 114 52.88 -19.71 7.70
CA LEU A 114 52.17 -18.49 7.40
C LEU A 114 52.09 -18.29 5.89
N SER A 115 50.93 -18.13 5.36
CA SER A 115 50.67 -17.72 3.98
C SER A 115 49.95 -16.39 3.99
N VAL A 116 50.40 -15.47 3.19
CA VAL A 116 49.81 -14.13 3.08
C VAL A 116 49.35 -13.94 1.65
N THR A 117 48.05 -13.73 1.48
CA THR A 117 47.47 -13.44 0.17
C THR A 117 47.58 -11.94 -0.08
N ALA A 118 48.42 -11.54 -1.00
CA ALA A 118 48.56 -10.13 -1.36
C ALA A 118 47.29 -9.60 -2.03
N SER A 119 46.86 -8.39 -1.66
CA SER A 119 45.83 -7.68 -2.38
C SER A 119 46.31 -7.29 -3.77
N SER A 120 45.52 -7.56 -4.79
CA SER A 120 45.82 -7.15 -6.17
C SER A 120 45.67 -5.64 -6.39
N ASN A 121 44.99 -4.94 -5.50
CA ASN A 121 44.72 -3.51 -5.59
C ASN A 121 45.70 -2.75 -4.70
N THR A 122 46.70 -2.17 -5.31
CA THR A 122 47.74 -1.38 -4.64
C THR A 122 47.66 0.06 -5.16
N GLN A 123 46.62 0.79 -4.76
CA GLN A 123 46.43 2.17 -5.21
C GLN A 123 46.03 3.07 -4.04
N VAL A 124 46.57 4.26 -4.01
CA VAL A 124 46.16 5.30 -3.03
C VAL A 124 44.70 5.62 -3.15
N GLY A 125 43.99 5.74 -2.01
CA GLY A 125 42.57 6.02 -1.95
C GLY A 125 41.66 4.82 -2.19
N VAL A 126 42.20 3.65 -2.54
CA VAL A 126 41.44 2.41 -2.72
C VAL A 126 41.60 1.52 -1.49
N ALA A 127 40.51 0.96 -0.99
CA ALA A 127 40.54 0.07 0.16
C ALA A 127 41.50 -1.12 -0.11
N TYR A 128 42.44 -1.30 0.78
CA TYR A 128 43.40 -2.41 0.78
C TYR A 128 42.99 -3.44 1.82
N SER A 129 43.05 -4.71 1.47
CA SER A 129 42.85 -5.81 2.39
C SER A 129 43.74 -6.98 2.00
N GLN A 130 44.55 -7.40 2.95
CA GLN A 130 45.41 -8.56 2.82
C GLN A 130 45.11 -9.50 3.97
N THR A 131 44.83 -10.73 3.68
CA THR A 131 44.54 -11.76 4.68
C THR A 131 45.76 -12.65 4.93
N SER A 132 45.91 -13.08 6.17
CA SER A 132 46.91 -14.05 6.57
C SER A 132 46.24 -15.38 6.91
N ALA A 133 46.75 -16.46 6.37
CA ALA A 133 46.33 -17.82 6.70
C ALA A 133 47.44 -18.56 7.44
N VAL A 134 47.08 -19.12 8.58
CA VAL A 134 48.02 -19.88 9.41
C VAL A 134 47.64 -21.35 9.34
N SER A 135 48.65 -22.20 9.18
CA SER A 135 48.47 -23.65 9.28
C SER A 135 49.53 -24.23 10.24
N GLY A 136 49.10 -25.19 11.03
CA GLY A 136 49.95 -25.79 12.05
C GLY A 136 50.13 -24.89 13.29
N GLY A 137 51.05 -25.24 14.15
CA GLY A 137 51.25 -24.60 15.44
C GLY A 137 50.13 -24.84 16.44
N THR A 138 50.15 -24.08 17.52
CA THR A 138 49.16 -24.17 18.63
C THR A 138 48.43 -22.86 18.78
N SER A 139 47.08 -22.85 18.59
CA SER A 139 46.25 -21.65 18.82
C SER A 139 46.19 -21.27 20.31
N PRO A 140 46.07 -19.97 20.68
CA PRO A 140 45.84 -18.80 19.80
C PRO A 140 47.11 -18.32 19.09
N TYR A 141 46.90 -17.60 17.98
CA TYR A 141 47.98 -16.98 17.21
C TYR A 141 48.02 -15.45 17.45
N ALA A 142 49.22 -14.92 17.52
CA ALA A 142 49.43 -13.47 17.59
C ALA A 142 50.29 -13.01 16.40
N PHE A 143 49.87 -11.90 15.77
CA PHE A 143 50.53 -11.34 14.59
C PHE A 143 51.23 -10.02 14.91
N ALA A 144 52.37 -9.78 14.28
CA ALA A 144 53.13 -8.54 14.40
C ALA A 144 53.86 -8.22 13.08
N ILE A 145 54.16 -6.96 12.84
CA ILE A 145 55.13 -6.56 11.81
C ILE A 145 56.52 -6.69 12.42
N SER A 146 57.31 -7.57 11.87
CA SER A 146 58.67 -7.89 12.39
C SER A 146 59.79 -7.15 11.66
N ALA A 147 59.55 -6.66 10.45
CA ALA A 147 60.49 -5.85 9.67
C ALA A 147 59.71 -4.95 8.70
N GLY A 148 60.30 -3.81 8.35
CA GLY A 148 59.68 -2.80 7.50
C GLY A 148 58.57 -2.01 8.19
N SER A 149 57.78 -1.31 7.41
CA SER A 149 56.64 -0.54 7.90
C SER A 149 55.43 -0.68 6.94
N LEU A 150 54.25 -0.68 7.50
CA LEU A 150 53.03 -0.61 6.70
C LEU A 150 52.95 0.74 5.97
N PRO A 151 52.39 0.76 4.74
CA PRO A 151 52.00 2.01 4.09
C PRO A 151 51.09 2.85 4.99
N ALA A 152 51.24 4.17 4.93
CA ALA A 152 50.39 5.08 5.70
C ALA A 152 48.92 4.84 5.38
N GLY A 153 48.08 4.79 6.42
CA GLY A 153 46.63 4.47 6.31
C GLY A 153 46.29 2.99 6.43
N LEU A 154 47.31 2.08 6.53
CA LEU A 154 47.06 0.65 6.78
C LEU A 154 47.39 0.28 8.23
N THR A 155 46.67 -0.69 8.76
CA THR A 155 46.85 -1.24 10.10
C THR A 155 46.82 -2.76 10.06
N LEU A 156 47.56 -3.39 10.97
CA LEU A 156 47.55 -4.83 11.21
C LEU A 156 46.56 -5.16 12.31
N ASN A 157 45.66 -6.07 12.07
CA ASN A 157 44.89 -6.71 13.13
C ASN A 157 45.75 -7.82 13.77
N ILE A 158 46.16 -7.65 15.01
CA ILE A 158 47.07 -8.54 15.71
C ILE A 158 46.47 -9.92 16.04
N SER A 159 45.17 -10.10 15.97
CA SER A 159 44.51 -11.38 16.23
C SER A 159 44.24 -12.18 14.95
N THR A 160 43.98 -11.51 13.82
CA THR A 160 43.65 -12.17 12.55
C THR A 160 44.77 -12.15 11.54
N GLY A 161 45.80 -11.32 11.75
CA GLY A 161 46.87 -11.09 10.79
C GLY A 161 46.45 -10.34 9.54
N THR A 162 45.25 -9.76 9.54
CA THR A 162 44.76 -8.98 8.41
C THR A 162 45.38 -7.60 8.42
N VAL A 163 45.99 -7.21 7.31
CA VAL A 163 46.41 -5.83 7.07
C VAL A 163 45.35 -5.14 6.21
N SER A 164 44.74 -4.10 6.75
CA SER A 164 43.64 -3.40 6.05
C SER A 164 43.67 -1.89 6.31
N GLY A 165 42.95 -1.15 5.47
CA GLY A 165 42.83 0.30 5.52
C GLY A 165 42.80 0.91 4.13
N THR A 166 42.91 2.23 4.08
CA THR A 166 43.04 2.97 2.81
C THR A 166 44.40 3.64 2.75
N PRO A 167 45.29 3.23 1.82
CA PRO A 167 46.58 3.86 1.69
C PRO A 167 46.45 5.33 1.33
N THR A 168 47.22 6.19 2.01
CA THR A 168 47.21 7.65 1.80
C THR A 168 48.42 8.17 1.05
N THR A 169 49.48 7.36 0.90
CA THR A 169 50.72 7.75 0.20
C THR A 169 51.10 6.73 -0.85
N ALA A 170 51.54 7.20 -2.01
CA ALA A 170 52.07 6.39 -3.08
C ALA A 170 53.56 6.07 -2.83
N GLY A 171 54.03 4.98 -3.41
CA GLY A 171 55.45 4.58 -3.32
C GLY A 171 55.63 3.09 -3.07
N ALA A 172 56.87 2.65 -3.12
CA ALA A 172 57.26 1.28 -2.82
C ALA A 172 57.09 0.99 -1.32
N PHE A 173 56.64 -0.20 -1.00
CA PHE A 173 56.51 -0.68 0.38
C PHE A 173 57.05 -2.10 0.52
N SER A 174 57.56 -2.40 1.70
CA SER A 174 57.91 -3.74 2.10
C SER A 174 57.78 -3.89 3.61
N TYR A 175 57.08 -4.93 4.03
CA TYR A 175 56.92 -5.27 5.43
C TYR A 175 56.85 -6.79 5.62
N THR A 176 57.24 -7.28 6.79
CA THR A 176 57.23 -8.70 7.11
C THR A 176 56.23 -8.96 8.23
N VAL A 177 55.19 -9.75 7.92
CA VAL A 177 54.24 -10.25 8.92
C VAL A 177 54.88 -11.46 9.61
N ARG A 178 54.88 -11.47 10.92
CA ARG A 178 55.24 -12.60 11.76
C ARG A 178 54.03 -13.11 12.52
N VAL A 179 53.80 -14.39 12.49
CA VAL A 179 52.86 -15.07 13.39
C VAL A 179 53.65 -15.79 14.48
N THR A 180 53.15 -15.75 15.71
CA THR A 180 53.64 -16.49 16.85
C THR A 180 52.48 -17.31 17.41
N ASP A 181 52.72 -18.60 17.64
CA ASP A 181 51.70 -19.48 18.24
C ASP A 181 51.83 -19.51 19.78
N ALA A 182 50.90 -20.17 20.44
CA ALA A 182 50.89 -20.30 21.90
C ALA A 182 52.10 -21.08 22.46
N ALA A 183 52.78 -21.88 21.64
CA ALA A 183 54.01 -22.60 21.99
C ALA A 183 55.29 -21.79 21.65
N SER A 184 55.15 -20.51 21.28
CA SER A 184 56.26 -19.60 20.92
C SER A 184 56.94 -19.96 19.60
N ALA A 185 56.43 -20.87 18.79
CA ALA A 185 56.90 -21.08 17.42
C ALA A 185 56.54 -19.88 16.55
N THR A 186 57.40 -19.54 15.60
CA THR A 186 57.20 -18.38 14.72
C THR A 186 57.30 -18.75 13.24
N ALA A 187 56.52 -18.11 12.42
CA ALA A 187 56.64 -18.11 10.97
C ALA A 187 56.54 -16.69 10.43
N THR A 188 57.19 -16.38 9.35
CA THR A 188 57.26 -15.05 8.76
C THR A 188 56.99 -15.08 7.27
N GLN A 189 56.35 -14.01 6.77
CA GLN A 189 56.15 -13.79 5.33
C GLN A 189 56.37 -12.32 5.01
N THR A 190 57.21 -12.04 4.02
CA THR A 190 57.44 -10.68 3.54
C THR A 190 56.48 -10.36 2.41
N VAL A 191 55.89 -9.18 2.49
CA VAL A 191 55.00 -8.58 1.47
C VAL A 191 55.69 -7.32 0.97
N ALA A 192 55.84 -7.22 -0.34
CA ALA A 192 56.39 -6.04 -0.98
C ALA A 192 55.57 -5.67 -2.22
N GLY A 193 55.52 -4.41 -2.53
CA GLY A 193 54.81 -3.91 -3.68
C GLY A 193 54.98 -2.39 -3.87
N THR A 194 54.14 -1.82 -4.70
CA THR A 194 54.10 -0.38 -4.94
C THR A 194 52.67 0.11 -4.85
N MET A 195 52.43 1.12 -4.03
CA MET A 195 51.17 1.86 -4.04
C MET A 195 51.20 2.85 -5.20
N ALA A 196 50.35 2.61 -6.19
CA ALA A 196 50.22 3.51 -7.32
C ALA A 196 49.40 4.75 -6.94
N THR A 197 49.65 5.88 -7.57
CA THR A 197 48.79 7.07 -7.49
C THR A 197 47.47 6.79 -8.20
N ALA A 198 46.35 7.10 -7.56
CA ALA A 198 45.05 7.06 -8.20
C ALA A 198 44.85 8.34 -9.02
N ALA A 199 44.59 8.22 -10.29
CA ALA A 199 44.13 9.36 -11.08
C ALA A 199 42.64 9.64 -10.76
N ILE A 200 42.30 10.91 -10.64
CA ILE A 200 40.88 11.30 -10.56
C ILE A 200 40.28 11.12 -11.94
N THR A 201 39.12 10.50 -11.99
CA THR A 201 38.24 10.51 -13.17
C THR A 201 36.90 11.08 -12.79
N ILE A 202 36.42 12.03 -13.57
CA ILE A 202 35.07 12.56 -13.45
C ILE A 202 34.22 11.83 -14.48
N GLY A 203 33.12 11.21 -14.02
CA GLY A 203 32.25 10.46 -14.92
C GLY A 203 31.56 11.38 -15.92
N ASN A 204 31.63 11.01 -17.19
CA ASN A 204 30.98 11.70 -18.31
C ASN A 204 29.49 11.32 -18.41
N GLY A 205 28.83 11.00 -17.29
CA GLY A 205 27.40 10.84 -17.25
C GLY A 205 26.74 12.19 -17.51
N GLY A 206 26.07 12.33 -18.65
CA GLY A 206 25.32 13.55 -18.94
C GLY A 206 24.34 13.84 -17.78
N LEU A 207 24.28 15.10 -17.37
CA LEU A 207 23.28 15.51 -16.39
C LEU A 207 21.89 15.34 -17.01
N SER A 208 20.95 14.82 -16.22
CA SER A 208 19.54 14.72 -16.64
C SER A 208 18.99 16.10 -16.92
N GLY A 209 18.04 16.20 -17.88
CA GLY A 209 17.34 17.45 -18.11
C GLY A 209 16.60 17.90 -16.85
N ALA A 210 16.58 19.21 -16.61
CA ALA A 210 15.83 19.83 -15.53
C ALA A 210 14.59 20.54 -16.08
N ILE A 211 13.68 20.90 -15.21
CA ILE A 211 12.47 21.66 -15.55
C ILE A 211 12.43 22.91 -14.69
N VAL A 212 12.05 24.04 -15.28
CA VAL A 212 11.86 25.29 -14.53
C VAL A 212 10.94 25.07 -13.33
N GLY A 213 11.40 25.46 -12.14
CA GLY A 213 10.65 25.36 -10.90
C GLY A 213 10.64 23.98 -10.25
N ALA A 214 11.22 22.97 -10.85
CA ALA A 214 11.42 21.67 -10.21
C ALA A 214 12.79 21.60 -9.54
N ASN A 215 12.86 21.03 -8.35
CA ASN A 215 14.14 20.82 -7.68
C ASN A 215 15.00 19.83 -8.46
N THR A 216 16.23 20.22 -8.75
CA THR A 216 17.25 19.31 -9.31
C THR A 216 18.30 19.03 -8.25
N ASN A 217 18.75 17.78 -8.19
CA ASN A 217 19.85 17.36 -7.32
C ASN A 217 20.59 16.20 -8.00
N GLN A 218 21.68 16.52 -8.67
CA GLN A 218 22.41 15.56 -9.50
C GLN A 218 23.86 15.49 -9.06
N PRO A 219 24.32 14.30 -8.65
CA PRO A 219 25.71 14.11 -8.26
C PRO A 219 26.62 14.14 -9.48
N LEU A 220 27.81 14.70 -9.31
CA LEU A 220 28.92 14.57 -10.25
C LEU A 220 29.74 13.34 -9.83
N PRO A 221 29.67 12.22 -10.58
CA PRO A 221 30.35 11.01 -10.19
C PRO A 221 31.86 11.18 -10.34
N VAL A 222 32.58 11.03 -9.23
CA VAL A 222 34.04 11.08 -9.18
C VAL A 222 34.55 9.70 -8.76
N ALA A 223 35.57 9.22 -9.46
CA ALA A 223 36.27 7.96 -9.14
C ALA A 223 37.77 8.16 -9.15
N GLY A 224 38.49 7.36 -8.38
CA GLY A 224 39.93 7.49 -8.21
C GLY A 224 40.32 8.66 -7.29
N GLY A 225 41.60 9.01 -7.25
CA GLY A 225 42.10 10.03 -6.33
C GLY A 225 42.00 9.65 -4.85
N VAL A 226 42.23 10.62 -3.99
CA VAL A 226 42.19 10.47 -2.52
C VAL A 226 41.10 11.43 -1.97
N ALA A 227 40.05 10.89 -1.39
CA ALA A 227 39.04 11.69 -0.72
C ALA A 227 39.61 12.38 0.55
N PRO A 228 39.07 13.55 0.97
CA PRO A 228 37.93 14.25 0.39
C PRO A 228 38.26 15.00 -0.90
N TYR A 229 37.24 15.24 -1.73
CA TYR A 229 37.34 16.03 -2.95
C TYR A 229 36.84 17.45 -2.72
N THR A 230 37.42 18.40 -3.46
CA THR A 230 36.91 19.78 -3.56
C THR A 230 36.42 20.03 -4.97
N TYR A 231 35.31 20.73 -5.10
CA TYR A 231 34.63 21.02 -6.36
C TYR A 231 34.60 22.53 -6.61
N ALA A 232 34.95 22.95 -7.80
CA ALA A 232 34.92 24.38 -8.19
C ALA A 232 34.38 24.53 -9.62
N LEU A 233 33.56 25.56 -9.82
CA LEU A 233 33.13 25.99 -11.15
C LEU A 233 34.31 26.74 -11.78
N SER A 234 34.86 26.23 -12.87
CA SER A 234 36.04 26.81 -13.53
C SER A 234 35.74 27.44 -14.89
N GLY A 235 34.51 27.30 -15.40
CA GLY A 235 34.09 27.90 -16.66
C GLY A 235 32.59 27.77 -16.90
N GLY A 236 32.04 28.62 -17.76
CA GLY A 236 30.62 28.66 -18.10
C GLY A 236 29.72 29.16 -16.99
N SER A 237 28.44 28.81 -17.03
CA SER A 237 27.46 29.20 -16.02
C SER A 237 26.42 28.09 -15.79
N LEU A 238 26.05 27.90 -14.54
CA LEU A 238 24.90 27.07 -14.16
C LEU A 238 23.58 27.77 -14.49
N PRO A 239 22.48 27.03 -14.61
CA PRO A 239 21.15 27.63 -14.72
C PRO A 239 20.89 28.60 -13.55
N PRO A 240 20.21 29.73 -13.76
CA PRO A 240 19.79 30.59 -12.67
C PRO A 240 18.99 29.83 -11.63
N GLY A 241 19.31 29.97 -10.33
CA GLY A 241 18.69 29.23 -9.22
C GLY A 241 19.33 27.87 -8.91
N VAL A 242 20.37 27.47 -9.67
CA VAL A 242 21.11 26.23 -9.45
C VAL A 242 22.54 26.55 -9.02
N SER A 243 23.09 25.77 -8.11
CA SER A 243 24.45 25.91 -7.58
C SER A 243 25.19 24.57 -7.56
N LEU A 244 26.53 24.65 -7.53
CA LEU A 244 27.40 23.50 -7.28
C LEU A 244 27.72 23.44 -5.79
N GLY A 245 27.32 22.36 -5.13
CA GLY A 245 27.62 22.11 -3.73
C GLY A 245 29.04 21.65 -3.48
N THR A 246 29.53 21.83 -2.26
CA THR A 246 30.84 21.31 -1.81
C THR A 246 30.88 19.78 -1.73
N ASP A 247 29.71 19.15 -1.77
CA ASP A 247 29.51 17.69 -1.83
C ASP A 247 29.56 17.12 -3.26
N GLY A 248 29.78 17.98 -4.26
CA GLY A 248 29.80 17.61 -5.67
C GLY A 248 28.42 17.41 -6.31
N HIS A 249 27.37 17.93 -5.70
CA HIS A 249 26.05 17.92 -6.28
C HIS A 249 25.72 19.24 -6.99
N VAL A 250 25.14 19.14 -8.18
CA VAL A 250 24.49 20.24 -8.87
C VAL A 250 23.04 20.28 -8.42
N HIS A 251 22.67 21.24 -7.58
CA HIS A 251 21.37 21.28 -6.92
C HIS A 251 20.75 22.68 -6.91
N GLY A 252 19.42 22.73 -6.80
CA GLY A 252 18.65 23.96 -6.74
C GLY A 252 17.40 23.89 -7.60
N VAL A 253 16.73 25.02 -7.74
CA VAL A 253 15.50 25.16 -8.52
C VAL A 253 15.77 26.11 -9.70
N PRO A 254 15.90 25.61 -10.93
CA PRO A 254 16.14 26.47 -12.08
C PRO A 254 14.95 27.39 -12.34
N THR A 255 15.24 28.67 -12.57
CA THR A 255 14.19 29.69 -12.77
C THR A 255 13.99 30.08 -14.24
N ALA A 256 14.90 29.70 -15.15
CA ALA A 256 14.80 30.03 -16.57
C ALA A 256 15.09 28.80 -17.45
N PRO A 257 14.32 28.57 -18.53
CA PRO A 257 14.59 27.51 -19.48
C PRO A 257 15.79 27.85 -20.36
N GLY A 258 16.48 26.84 -20.86
CA GLY A 258 17.64 27.02 -21.73
C GLY A 258 18.61 25.85 -21.65
N THR A 259 19.67 25.92 -22.45
CA THR A 259 20.79 24.98 -22.37
C THR A 259 21.98 25.70 -21.77
N TYR A 260 22.48 25.18 -20.66
CA TYR A 260 23.58 25.74 -19.90
C TYR A 260 24.78 24.82 -19.93
N THR A 261 25.97 25.40 -20.24
CA THR A 261 27.22 24.64 -20.30
C THR A 261 28.16 25.24 -19.25
N PHE A 262 28.74 24.36 -18.43
CA PHE A 262 29.66 24.77 -17.37
C PHE A 262 30.78 23.72 -17.18
N THR A 263 31.92 24.16 -16.69
CA THR A 263 33.11 23.32 -16.46
C THR A 263 33.36 23.22 -14.96
N VAL A 264 33.48 22.00 -14.47
CA VAL A 264 33.81 21.70 -13.08
C VAL A 264 35.23 21.19 -12.99
N THR A 265 35.98 21.73 -12.04
CA THR A 265 37.31 21.25 -11.61
C THR A 265 37.15 20.51 -10.30
N VAL A 266 37.64 19.29 -10.25
CA VAL A 266 37.69 18.47 -9.03
C VAL A 266 39.15 18.29 -8.63
N THR A 267 39.44 18.53 -7.36
CA THR A 267 40.78 18.36 -6.77
C THR A 267 40.66 17.40 -5.59
N ASP A 268 41.58 16.44 -5.52
CA ASP A 268 41.62 15.47 -4.41
C ASP A 268 42.53 15.97 -3.26
N SER A 269 42.59 15.19 -2.18
CA SER A 269 43.41 15.47 -1.00
C SER A 269 44.78 14.77 -1.02
N ALA A 270 45.23 14.27 -2.18
CA ALA A 270 46.53 13.57 -2.27
C ALA A 270 47.70 14.49 -1.89
N SER A 271 48.64 13.94 -1.10
CA SER A 271 49.84 14.64 -0.66
C SER A 271 51.08 13.96 -1.27
N PRO A 272 52.12 14.71 -1.66
CA PRO A 272 52.29 16.17 -1.54
C PRO A 272 51.63 17.01 -2.64
N THR A 273 51.17 16.39 -3.72
CA THR A 273 50.54 17.09 -4.85
C THR A 273 49.17 16.52 -5.11
N PRO A 274 48.09 17.34 -4.89
CA PRO A 274 46.73 16.93 -5.24
C PRO A 274 46.60 16.65 -6.73
N ASN A 275 45.79 15.63 -7.08
CA ASN A 275 45.42 15.41 -8.47
C ASN A 275 44.24 16.33 -8.82
N VAL A 276 44.19 16.79 -10.06
CA VAL A 276 43.16 17.66 -10.59
C VAL A 276 42.55 17.06 -11.85
N ALA A 277 41.27 17.05 -11.96
CA ALA A 277 40.56 16.71 -13.19
C ALA A 277 39.49 17.79 -13.52
N THR A 278 39.22 18.01 -14.78
CA THR A 278 38.22 18.96 -15.28
C THR A 278 37.28 18.28 -16.26
N LEU A 279 35.98 18.60 -16.17
CA LEU A 279 35.01 18.13 -17.14
C LEU A 279 33.93 19.20 -17.40
N THR A 280 33.55 19.34 -18.66
CA THR A 280 32.48 20.23 -19.07
C THR A 280 31.17 19.47 -19.17
N TYR A 281 30.14 19.99 -18.50
CA TYR A 281 28.80 19.47 -18.47
C TYR A 281 27.84 20.36 -19.23
N THR A 282 26.79 19.76 -19.74
CA THR A 282 25.66 20.49 -20.33
C THR A 282 24.38 20.02 -19.64
N ILE A 283 23.56 20.94 -19.17
CA ILE A 283 22.25 20.70 -18.63
C ILE A 283 21.21 21.48 -19.44
N THR A 284 20.16 20.81 -19.88
CA THR A 284 19.03 21.45 -20.54
C THR A 284 17.89 21.59 -19.56
N VAL A 285 17.46 22.84 -19.35
CA VAL A 285 16.29 23.17 -18.52
C VAL A 285 15.10 23.37 -19.46
N ALA A 286 14.14 22.48 -19.39
CA ALA A 286 12.90 22.59 -20.14
C ALA A 286 11.96 23.61 -19.48
N ALA A 287 11.12 24.27 -20.30
CA ALA A 287 10.00 25.04 -19.79
C ALA A 287 9.04 24.12 -19.01
N ARG A 288 8.30 24.69 -18.05
CA ARG A 288 7.28 23.92 -17.33
C ARG A 288 6.24 23.35 -18.30
N PRO A 289 5.81 22.10 -18.09
CA PRO A 289 4.76 21.53 -18.90
C PRO A 289 3.45 22.29 -18.71
N ASP A 290 2.58 22.22 -19.70
CA ASP A 290 1.21 22.72 -19.61
C ASP A 290 0.46 21.93 -18.53
N PRO A 291 0.04 22.56 -17.41
CA PRO A 291 -0.62 21.86 -16.32
C PRO A 291 -1.99 21.28 -16.73
N THR A 292 -2.61 21.81 -17.81
CA THR A 292 -3.87 21.24 -18.33
C THR A 292 -3.69 19.89 -19.06
N LYS A 293 -2.46 19.43 -19.23
CA LYS A 293 -2.13 18.09 -19.74
C LYS A 293 -1.85 17.09 -18.61
N ASN A 294 -1.80 17.56 -17.36
CA ASN A 294 -1.62 16.70 -16.20
C ASN A 294 -2.95 16.03 -15.84
N PRO A 295 -3.01 14.69 -15.83
CA PRO A 295 -4.26 13.97 -15.52
C PRO A 295 -4.83 14.32 -14.15
N GLY A 296 -3.98 14.48 -13.12
CA GLY A 296 -4.42 14.84 -11.77
C GLY A 296 -5.08 16.22 -11.71
N VAL A 297 -4.58 17.19 -12.49
CA VAL A 297 -5.21 18.53 -12.60
C VAL A 297 -6.56 18.44 -13.29
N MET A 298 -6.63 17.68 -14.40
CA MET A 298 -7.89 17.51 -15.13
C MET A 298 -8.94 16.76 -14.32
N THR A 299 -8.52 15.72 -13.61
CA THR A 299 -9.40 14.98 -12.69
C THR A 299 -9.97 15.90 -11.62
N LEU A 300 -9.13 16.71 -10.96
CA LEU A 300 -9.56 17.65 -9.93
C LEU A 300 -10.57 18.68 -10.46
N LEU A 301 -10.33 19.24 -11.65
CA LEU A 301 -11.24 20.20 -12.30
C LEU A 301 -12.60 19.58 -12.64
N ASN A 302 -12.60 18.36 -13.17
CA ASN A 302 -13.82 17.63 -13.49
C ASN A 302 -14.58 17.22 -12.22
N GLU A 303 -13.87 16.79 -11.19
CA GLU A 303 -14.44 16.48 -9.87
C GLU A 303 -15.15 17.68 -9.24
N GLN A 304 -14.49 18.84 -9.17
CA GLN A 304 -15.08 20.06 -8.61
C GLN A 304 -16.35 20.48 -9.38
N ALA A 305 -16.33 20.36 -10.72
CA ALA A 305 -17.49 20.63 -11.53
C ALA A 305 -18.62 19.61 -11.27
N GLY A 306 -18.30 18.32 -11.20
CA GLY A 306 -19.27 17.26 -10.90
C GLY A 306 -19.92 17.40 -9.52
N VAL A 307 -19.13 17.68 -8.49
CA VAL A 307 -19.61 17.95 -7.13
C VAL A 307 -20.59 19.13 -7.11
N ALA A 308 -20.22 20.23 -7.78
CA ALA A 308 -21.09 21.39 -7.86
C ALA A 308 -22.45 21.06 -8.50
N GLN A 309 -22.48 20.20 -9.51
CA GLN A 309 -23.72 19.76 -10.15
C GLN A 309 -24.51 18.75 -9.30
N ARG A 310 -23.85 17.81 -8.62
CA ARG A 310 -24.50 16.87 -7.70
C ARG A 310 -25.19 17.59 -6.55
N PHE A 311 -24.58 18.62 -5.97
CA PHE A 311 -25.22 19.41 -4.92
C PHE A 311 -26.53 20.07 -5.39
N VAL A 312 -26.55 20.65 -6.60
CA VAL A 312 -27.81 21.16 -7.21
C VAL A 312 -28.82 20.04 -7.38
N ALA A 313 -28.38 18.91 -7.97
CA ALA A 313 -29.29 17.80 -8.24
C ALA A 313 -29.92 17.25 -6.96
N THR A 314 -29.13 17.08 -5.90
CA THR A 314 -29.60 16.64 -4.58
C THR A 314 -30.61 17.62 -3.98
N GLN A 315 -30.28 18.92 -3.97
CA GLN A 315 -31.18 19.94 -3.40
C GLN A 315 -32.49 20.04 -4.18
N LEU A 316 -32.42 20.17 -5.52
CA LEU A 316 -33.60 20.18 -6.35
C LEU A 316 -34.39 18.87 -6.23
N GLY A 317 -33.72 17.73 -6.13
CA GLY A 317 -34.32 16.42 -5.90
C GLY A 317 -35.20 16.38 -4.64
N HIS A 318 -34.70 16.92 -3.51
CA HIS A 318 -35.42 16.97 -2.24
C HIS A 318 -36.68 17.85 -2.36
N PHE A 319 -36.58 19.08 -2.91
CA PHE A 319 -37.70 19.96 -3.09
C PHE A 319 -38.73 19.40 -4.08
N GLN A 320 -38.29 18.88 -5.21
CA GLN A 320 -39.19 18.32 -6.24
C GLN A 320 -39.85 17.02 -5.77
N SER A 321 -39.15 16.17 -4.99
CA SER A 321 -39.77 14.99 -4.38
C SER A 321 -40.88 15.39 -3.40
N HIS A 322 -40.61 16.37 -2.53
CA HIS A 322 -41.59 16.89 -1.61
C HIS A 322 -42.83 17.44 -2.36
N LEU A 323 -42.63 18.25 -3.40
CA LEU A 323 -43.72 18.82 -4.21
C LEU A 323 -44.54 17.72 -4.92
N ARG A 324 -43.88 16.71 -5.51
CA ARG A 324 -44.58 15.56 -6.13
C ARG A 324 -45.39 14.75 -5.11
N ASP A 325 -44.86 14.55 -3.90
CA ASP A 325 -45.59 13.84 -2.84
C ASP A 325 -46.85 14.60 -2.40
N LEU A 326 -46.83 15.94 -2.45
CA LEU A 326 -48.04 16.76 -2.27
C LEU A 326 -49.08 16.51 -3.36
N HIS A 327 -48.67 16.33 -4.63
CA HIS A 327 -49.59 16.09 -5.75
C HIS A 327 -50.21 14.69 -5.73
N GLY A 328 -49.48 13.70 -5.22
CA GLY A 328 -49.93 12.31 -5.08
C GLY A 328 -50.89 12.09 -3.92
N ASN A 329 -50.77 12.90 -2.88
CA ASN A 329 -51.47 12.76 -1.61
C ASN A 329 -52.86 13.41 -1.54
N THR A 330 -53.52 13.61 -2.65
CA THR A 330 -54.94 14.00 -2.52
C THR A 330 -55.71 12.85 -1.89
N SER A 331 -56.39 13.18 -0.80
CA SER A 331 -57.38 12.32 -0.16
C SER A 331 -58.09 11.45 -1.19
N ALA A 332 -57.82 10.12 -1.18
CA ALA A 332 -58.84 9.22 -1.62
C ALA A 332 -60.10 9.69 -0.87
N ARG A 333 -61.14 10.11 -1.59
CA ARG A 333 -62.45 10.32 -0.99
C ARG A 333 -62.66 9.11 -0.09
N CYS A 334 -62.69 9.34 1.24
CA CYS A 334 -63.40 8.43 2.07
C CYS A 334 -64.85 8.53 1.52
N GLU A 335 -65.16 7.70 0.54
CA GLU A 335 -66.54 7.49 0.22
C GLU A 335 -67.16 7.06 1.54
N SER A 336 -67.88 7.98 2.14
CA SER A 336 -68.89 7.64 3.15
C SER A 336 -69.58 6.44 2.55
N ALA A 337 -69.44 5.27 3.19
CA ALA A 337 -70.30 4.14 2.88
C ALA A 337 -71.70 4.71 2.72
N PRO A 338 -72.42 4.36 1.63
CA PRO A 338 -73.74 4.92 1.40
C PRO A 338 -74.52 4.78 2.70
N ASP A 339 -75.08 5.90 3.13
CA ASP A 339 -75.86 6.01 4.37
C ASP A 339 -77.11 5.16 4.17
N ASN A 340 -77.00 3.84 4.31
CA ASN A 340 -78.09 2.89 4.35
C ASN A 340 -78.75 2.98 5.71
N ASN A 341 -79.28 4.17 5.97
CA ASN A 341 -80.21 4.38 7.05
C ASN A 341 -81.63 3.88 6.63
N THR A 342 -81.68 2.63 6.19
CA THR A 342 -82.90 1.90 6.09
C THR A 342 -83.06 1.14 7.41
N ARG A 343 -83.84 1.73 8.34
CA ARG A 343 -84.36 1.04 9.49
C ARG A 343 -85.23 -0.11 8.98
N VAL A 344 -84.70 -1.30 8.92
CA VAL A 344 -85.53 -2.52 8.94
C VAL A 344 -85.50 -3.02 10.38
N ALA A 345 -86.61 -2.75 11.05
CA ALA A 345 -86.94 -3.43 12.29
C ALA A 345 -87.24 -4.88 11.94
N THR A 346 -86.39 -5.78 12.25
CA THR A 346 -86.62 -7.23 12.24
C THR A 346 -86.48 -7.78 13.64
N LYS A 347 -87.56 -8.40 14.03
CA LYS A 347 -87.79 -9.20 15.20
C LYS A 347 -86.70 -10.24 15.40
N THR A 348 -86.17 -10.32 16.60
CA THR A 348 -85.22 -11.35 17.09
C THR A 348 -85.83 -12.73 16.98
N ASP A 349 -85.15 -13.62 16.30
CA ASP A 349 -85.20 -15.05 16.45
C ASP A 349 -83.79 -15.57 16.79
N PRO A 350 -83.55 -16.30 17.94
CA PRO A 350 -82.20 -16.55 18.47
C PRO A 350 -81.56 -17.85 18.01
N THR A 351 -81.95 -18.44 16.91
CA THR A 351 -81.44 -19.77 16.54
C THR A 351 -80.99 -19.90 15.09
N LEU A 352 -80.01 -19.11 14.65
CA LEU A 352 -79.23 -19.47 13.47
C LEU A 352 -77.87 -18.71 13.47
N VAL A 353 -76.88 -19.32 14.05
CA VAL A 353 -75.48 -18.93 13.87
C VAL A 353 -75.01 -19.57 12.57
N THR A 354 -74.95 -18.82 11.48
CA THR A 354 -74.30 -19.28 10.23
C THR A 354 -72.83 -18.85 10.22
N PRO A 355 -71.92 -19.63 9.56
CA PRO A 355 -70.47 -19.37 9.53
C PRO A 355 -70.06 -17.99 8.93
N ASP A 356 -70.97 -17.32 8.25
CA ASP A 356 -70.71 -16.00 7.61
C ASP A 356 -70.65 -14.82 8.59
N SER A 357 -71.15 -14.99 9.81
CA SER A 357 -71.12 -13.92 10.82
C SER A 357 -69.70 -13.66 11.39
N VAL A 358 -68.85 -14.70 11.40
CA VAL A 358 -67.47 -14.57 11.90
C VAL A 358 -66.55 -13.86 10.89
N ALA A 359 -66.84 -13.99 9.59
CA ALA A 359 -66.12 -13.27 8.55
C ALA A 359 -66.48 -11.78 8.52
N ALA A 360 -67.75 -11.45 8.77
CA ALA A 360 -68.24 -10.07 8.84
C ALA A 360 -67.72 -9.32 10.07
N ASP A 361 -67.56 -9.99 11.23
CA ASP A 361 -66.98 -9.39 12.43
C ASP A 361 -65.45 -9.23 12.33
N LYS A 362 -64.73 -10.11 11.62
CA LYS A 362 -63.31 -9.92 11.30
C LYS A 362 -63.09 -8.77 10.29
N ALA A 363 -63.96 -8.61 9.31
CA ALA A 363 -63.91 -7.49 8.40
C ALA A 363 -64.23 -6.14 9.10
N ARG A 364 -65.07 -6.18 10.14
CA ARG A 364 -65.43 -4.99 10.94
C ARG A 364 -64.32 -4.62 11.95
N ALA A 365 -63.54 -5.55 12.40
CA ALA A 365 -62.40 -5.32 13.28
C ALA A 365 -61.18 -4.69 12.53
N LEU A 366 -61.18 -4.70 11.20
CA LEU A 366 -60.19 -4.05 10.35
C LEU A 366 -60.64 -2.70 9.78
N ALA A 367 -61.85 -2.24 10.12
CA ALA A 367 -62.31 -0.91 9.76
C ALA A 367 -61.58 0.13 10.63
N ILE A 368 -60.62 0.80 10.06
CA ILE A 368 -59.97 1.97 10.67
C ILE A 368 -61.08 2.98 11.03
N PRO A 369 -61.09 3.53 12.27
CA PRO A 369 -62.06 4.54 12.64
C PRO A 369 -62.09 5.69 11.62
N VAL A 370 -63.28 6.17 11.29
CA VAL A 370 -63.49 7.27 10.32
C VAL A 370 -62.69 8.53 10.69
N ASP A 371 -62.29 8.70 11.93
CA ASP A 371 -61.38 9.76 12.38
C ASP A 371 -59.93 9.60 11.89
N ALA A 372 -59.51 8.41 11.44
CA ALA A 372 -58.20 8.22 10.81
C ALA A 372 -58.14 8.79 9.38
N CYS A 373 -59.27 9.13 8.78
CA CYS A 373 -59.34 9.75 7.47
C CYS A 373 -59.14 11.28 7.48
N LYS A 374 -59.01 11.89 8.64
CA LYS A 374 -58.55 13.29 8.77
C LYS A 374 -57.06 13.45 8.65
N SER A 375 -56.40 12.78 7.70
CA SER A 375 -55.13 13.26 7.18
C SER A 375 -55.49 14.43 6.25
N SER A 376 -55.39 15.61 6.77
CA SER A 376 -55.83 16.84 6.15
C SER A 376 -55.08 17.11 4.83
N PRO A 377 -55.77 17.00 3.67
CA PRO A 377 -55.27 17.69 2.47
C PRO A 377 -55.40 19.21 2.62
N ASP A 378 -56.08 19.64 3.65
CA ASP A 378 -56.31 21.03 4.01
C ASP A 378 -55.41 21.52 5.12
N ALA A 379 -54.31 20.80 5.42
CA ALA A 379 -53.27 21.26 6.34
C ALA A 379 -52.81 22.65 5.91
N THR A 380 -53.06 23.64 6.77
CA THR A 380 -52.72 25.04 6.49
C THR A 380 -51.19 25.21 6.43
N ALA A 381 -50.47 24.40 7.18
CA ALA A 381 -49.00 24.38 7.20
C ALA A 381 -48.46 22.95 7.19
N MET A 382 -47.31 22.75 6.63
CA MET A 382 -46.60 21.50 6.64
C MET A 382 -45.13 21.73 6.99
N VAL A 383 -44.56 20.85 7.80
CA VAL A 383 -43.11 20.74 8.06
C VAL A 383 -42.62 19.45 7.43
N TRP A 384 -41.50 19.50 6.77
CA TRP A 384 -40.91 18.33 6.12
C TRP A 384 -39.40 18.29 6.25
N SER A 385 -38.85 17.09 6.15
CA SER A 385 -37.41 16.87 6.01
C SER A 385 -37.18 15.70 5.05
N SER A 386 -36.16 15.83 4.23
CA SER A 386 -35.70 14.80 3.28
C SER A 386 -34.19 14.63 3.42
N GLY A 387 -33.74 13.40 3.45
CA GLY A 387 -32.32 13.07 3.44
C GLY A 387 -31.99 12.08 2.33
N SER A 388 -30.81 12.21 1.75
CA SER A 388 -30.32 11.31 0.70
C SER A 388 -28.89 10.88 0.95
N ILE A 389 -28.59 9.68 0.48
CA ILE A 389 -27.24 9.16 0.33
C ILE A 389 -27.12 8.67 -1.10
N GLU A 390 -26.05 9.08 -1.77
CA GLU A 390 -25.76 8.73 -3.16
C GLU A 390 -24.32 8.27 -3.26
N PHE A 391 -24.07 7.23 -4.03
CA PHE A 391 -22.74 6.71 -4.36
C PHE A 391 -22.71 6.28 -5.81
N GLY A 392 -21.60 6.54 -6.45
CA GLY A 392 -21.43 6.25 -7.87
C GLY A 392 -19.99 6.35 -8.34
N ASP A 393 -19.84 5.99 -9.59
CA ASP A 393 -18.59 6.04 -10.31
C ASP A 393 -18.75 6.87 -11.58
N THR A 394 -17.69 7.59 -11.91
CA THR A 394 -17.55 8.32 -13.19
C THR A 394 -16.33 7.77 -13.92
N ASP A 395 -16.49 7.42 -15.18
CA ASP A 395 -15.39 6.94 -16.01
C ASP A 395 -14.41 8.07 -16.38
N ALA A 396 -13.19 7.68 -16.77
CA ALA A 396 -12.15 8.61 -17.22
C ALA A 396 -12.59 9.43 -18.44
N ARG A 397 -12.32 10.75 -18.42
CA ARG A 397 -12.73 11.70 -19.48
C ARG A 397 -11.76 12.85 -19.66
N ALA A 398 -11.72 13.36 -20.88
CA ALA A 398 -11.08 14.64 -21.22
C ALA A 398 -9.67 14.82 -20.61
N GLY A 399 -8.87 13.75 -20.61
CA GLY A 399 -7.52 13.76 -20.07
C GLY A 399 -7.40 13.62 -18.56
N GLY A 400 -8.54 13.45 -17.84
CA GLY A 400 -8.57 13.12 -16.40
C GLY A 400 -9.00 11.67 -16.17
N ASP A 401 -8.68 11.16 -15.00
CA ASP A 401 -9.09 9.83 -14.54
C ASP A 401 -10.56 9.83 -14.10
N GLY A 402 -11.16 8.65 -14.05
CA GLY A 402 -12.44 8.44 -13.41
C GLY A 402 -12.36 8.62 -11.89
N PHE A 403 -13.50 8.83 -11.25
CA PHE A 403 -13.56 8.97 -9.80
C PHE A 403 -14.78 8.28 -9.21
N ARG A 404 -14.65 7.87 -7.95
CA ARG A 404 -15.74 7.38 -7.12
C ARG A 404 -16.18 8.47 -6.18
N PHE A 405 -17.49 8.58 -5.98
CA PHE A 405 -18.03 9.57 -5.08
C PHE A 405 -19.05 8.97 -4.11
N HIS A 406 -19.15 9.63 -2.98
CA HIS A 406 -20.15 9.40 -1.95
C HIS A 406 -20.68 10.74 -1.49
N SER A 407 -21.95 11.01 -1.83
CA SER A 407 -22.66 12.22 -1.44
C SER A 407 -23.73 11.91 -0.40
N SER A 408 -23.95 12.81 0.53
CA SER A 408 -25.05 12.76 1.47
C SER A 408 -25.64 14.16 1.64
N GLY A 409 -26.94 14.24 1.82
CA GLY A 409 -27.60 15.51 1.99
C GLY A 409 -28.86 15.42 2.85
N VAL A 410 -29.18 16.50 3.52
CA VAL A 410 -30.42 16.67 4.26
C VAL A 410 -31.01 18.03 3.95
N THR A 411 -32.30 18.09 3.78
CA THR A 411 -33.07 19.33 3.57
C THR A 411 -34.29 19.32 4.48
N ALA A 412 -34.54 20.42 5.13
CA ALA A 412 -35.74 20.61 5.93
C ALA A 412 -36.46 21.90 5.51
N GLY A 413 -37.76 21.87 5.53
CA GLY A 413 -38.55 23.00 5.07
C GLY A 413 -39.93 23.09 5.70
N VAL A 414 -40.54 24.22 5.46
CA VAL A 414 -41.92 24.51 5.85
C VAL A 414 -42.65 25.10 4.67
N ASP A 415 -43.93 24.77 4.54
CA ASP A 415 -44.81 25.39 3.57
C ASP A 415 -46.21 25.64 4.13
N VAL A 416 -46.88 26.61 3.53
CA VAL A 416 -48.21 27.01 3.91
C VAL A 416 -49.09 27.10 2.67
N ALA A 417 -50.34 26.69 2.80
CA ALA A 417 -51.39 26.91 1.80
C ALA A 417 -51.92 28.33 1.93
N LEU A 418 -51.51 29.23 1.03
CA LEU A 418 -52.03 30.59 0.98
C LEU A 418 -53.46 30.64 0.45
N THR A 419 -53.76 29.74 -0.48
CA THR A 419 -55.10 29.52 -1.04
C THR A 419 -55.28 28.02 -1.34
N PRO A 420 -56.51 27.55 -1.62
CA PRO A 420 -56.72 26.16 -2.07
C PRO A 420 -55.95 25.78 -3.35
N LYS A 421 -55.45 26.79 -4.09
CA LYS A 421 -54.72 26.60 -5.35
C LYS A 421 -53.24 26.98 -5.27
N LEU A 422 -52.78 27.60 -4.19
CA LEU A 422 -51.40 28.08 -4.08
C LEU A 422 -50.82 27.72 -2.72
N ARG A 423 -49.75 26.95 -2.74
CA ARG A 423 -48.89 26.63 -1.59
C ARG A 423 -47.51 27.25 -1.81
N VAL A 424 -46.95 27.87 -0.80
CA VAL A 424 -45.60 28.44 -0.83
C VAL A 424 -44.80 27.93 0.35
N GLY A 425 -43.49 27.81 0.17
CA GLY A 425 -42.61 27.31 1.23
C GLY A 425 -41.18 27.74 1.06
N GLY A 426 -40.39 27.40 2.06
CA GLY A 426 -38.94 27.58 2.05
C GLY A 426 -38.25 26.47 2.82
N GLY A 427 -37.01 26.26 2.52
CA GLY A 427 -36.22 25.22 3.17
C GLY A 427 -34.73 25.50 3.14
N LEU A 428 -34.05 24.83 4.06
CA LEU A 428 -32.60 24.84 4.22
C LEU A 428 -32.05 23.44 3.95
N GLY A 429 -30.96 23.35 3.19
CA GLY A 429 -30.30 22.11 2.89
C GLY A 429 -28.82 22.16 3.28
N ALA A 430 -28.30 21.02 3.73
CA ALA A 430 -26.88 20.79 3.95
C ALA A 430 -26.48 19.50 3.23
N SER A 431 -25.33 19.49 2.60
CA SER A 431 -24.83 18.32 1.89
C SER A 431 -23.31 18.19 2.07
N HIS A 432 -22.83 16.96 2.02
CA HIS A 432 -21.43 16.60 2.06
C HIS A 432 -21.13 15.62 0.92
N ASP A 433 -19.99 15.82 0.25
CA ASP A 433 -19.52 14.96 -0.82
C ASP A 433 -18.05 14.59 -0.58
N ARG A 434 -17.72 13.35 -0.81
CA ARG A 434 -16.34 12.86 -0.88
C ARG A 434 -16.15 12.15 -2.20
N SER A 435 -15.13 12.56 -2.93
CA SER A 435 -14.75 11.94 -4.18
C SER A 435 -13.25 11.65 -4.19
N ASN A 436 -12.92 10.48 -4.74
CA ASN A 436 -11.55 10.01 -4.89
C ASN A 436 -11.35 9.53 -6.33
N ALA A 437 -10.27 9.97 -6.96
CA ALA A 437 -9.92 9.47 -8.27
C ALA A 437 -9.58 7.98 -8.22
N GLN A 438 -9.73 7.31 -9.35
CA GLN A 438 -9.29 5.91 -9.51
C GLN A 438 -7.76 5.81 -9.46
N THR A 439 -7.05 6.85 -9.90
CA THR A 439 -5.60 6.99 -9.71
C THR A 439 -5.31 7.55 -8.32
N GLU A 440 -4.35 6.94 -7.63
CA GLU A 440 -4.01 7.29 -6.24
C GLU A 440 -3.62 8.77 -6.09
N GLY A 441 -4.16 9.40 -5.05
CA GLY A 441 -3.71 10.70 -4.54
C GLY A 441 -4.55 11.92 -4.91
N VAL A 442 -5.50 11.84 -5.87
CA VAL A 442 -6.46 12.93 -6.10
C VAL A 442 -7.70 12.68 -5.26
N SER A 443 -8.02 13.61 -4.39
CA SER A 443 -9.23 13.54 -3.56
C SER A 443 -9.85 14.92 -3.36
N ASN A 444 -11.16 14.92 -3.15
CA ASN A 444 -11.93 16.12 -2.86
C ASN A 444 -12.96 15.82 -1.76
N SER A 445 -13.03 16.68 -0.77
CA SER A 445 -14.05 16.67 0.27
C SER A 445 -14.78 18.00 0.25
N SER A 446 -16.09 17.98 0.13
CA SER A 446 -16.86 19.19 -0.10
C SER A 446 -18.08 19.27 0.79
N ASN A 447 -18.42 20.48 1.19
CA ASN A 447 -19.63 20.77 1.95
C ASN A 447 -20.45 21.85 1.25
N ALA A 448 -21.76 21.76 1.33
CA ALA A 448 -22.67 22.75 0.81
C ALA A 448 -23.77 23.08 1.80
N LEU A 449 -24.15 24.35 1.80
CA LEU A 449 -25.36 24.85 2.45
C LEU A 449 -26.22 25.54 1.40
N ALA A 450 -27.52 25.32 1.44
CA ALA A 450 -28.46 25.91 0.50
C ALA A 450 -29.70 26.47 1.23
N LEU A 451 -30.21 27.57 0.70
CA LEU A 451 -31.51 28.17 1.06
C LEU A 451 -32.34 28.23 -0.20
N ALA A 452 -33.59 27.76 -0.14
CA ALA A 452 -34.51 27.87 -1.27
C ALA A 452 -35.91 28.23 -0.85
N GLY A 453 -36.60 28.97 -1.73
CA GLY A 453 -38.03 29.17 -1.70
C GLY A 453 -38.70 28.39 -2.82
N TYR A 454 -39.91 27.96 -2.60
CA TYR A 454 -40.68 27.23 -3.59
C TYR A 454 -42.18 27.56 -3.54
N ALA A 455 -42.84 27.32 -4.66
CA ALA A 455 -44.28 27.48 -4.79
C ALA A 455 -44.87 26.35 -5.63
N SER A 456 -46.04 25.87 -5.25
CA SER A 456 -46.87 24.96 -6.05
C SER A 456 -48.21 25.61 -6.32
N PHE A 457 -48.56 25.78 -7.58
CA PHE A 457 -49.78 26.37 -8.05
C PHE A 457 -50.64 25.35 -8.81
N LYS A 458 -51.91 25.23 -8.46
CA LYS A 458 -52.87 24.32 -9.05
C LYS A 458 -53.91 25.12 -9.90
N PRO A 459 -53.59 25.49 -11.16
CA PRO A 459 -54.50 26.24 -12.01
C PRO A 459 -55.77 25.46 -12.35
N LEU A 460 -55.62 24.14 -12.57
CA LEU A 460 -56.69 23.20 -12.85
C LEU A 460 -56.66 22.05 -11.84
N ASP A 461 -57.75 21.31 -11.68
CA ASP A 461 -57.86 20.24 -10.67
C ASP A 461 -56.82 19.13 -10.79
N ARG A 462 -56.26 18.95 -11.98
CA ARG A 462 -55.30 17.89 -12.29
C ARG A 462 -53.93 18.41 -12.73
N LEU A 463 -53.75 19.73 -12.86
CA LEU A 463 -52.48 20.34 -13.30
C LEU A 463 -51.83 21.08 -12.14
N PHE A 464 -50.56 20.79 -11.91
CA PHE A 464 -49.73 21.46 -10.92
C PHE A 464 -48.54 22.11 -11.63
N LEU A 465 -48.26 23.34 -11.25
CA LEU A 465 -47.12 24.11 -11.70
C LEU A 465 -46.26 24.42 -10.48
N ASP A 466 -45.03 23.90 -10.47
CA ASP A 466 -44.12 24.06 -9.37
C ASP A 466 -42.94 24.94 -9.78
N ALA A 467 -42.46 25.77 -8.87
CA ALA A 467 -41.28 26.57 -9.04
C ALA A 467 -40.43 26.49 -7.78
N VAL A 468 -39.14 26.35 -7.95
CA VAL A 468 -38.12 26.40 -6.90
C VAL A 468 -37.05 27.39 -7.30
N VAL A 469 -36.62 28.26 -6.38
CA VAL A 469 -35.45 29.13 -6.56
C VAL A 469 -34.62 29.09 -5.30
N GLY A 470 -33.33 28.94 -5.47
CA GLY A 470 -32.42 28.82 -4.33
C GLY A 470 -31.01 29.34 -4.59
N PHE A 471 -30.35 29.51 -3.48
CA PHE A 471 -28.95 29.91 -3.43
C PHE A 471 -28.17 28.96 -2.53
N GLY A 472 -26.94 28.63 -2.92
CA GLY A 472 -26.04 27.73 -2.20
C GLY A 472 -24.65 28.32 -2.04
N TYR A 473 -24.00 27.93 -0.95
CA TYR A 473 -22.60 28.19 -0.67
C TYR A 473 -21.88 26.86 -0.52
N LEU A 474 -20.75 26.71 -1.22
CA LEU A 474 -19.98 25.47 -1.25
C LEU A 474 -18.54 25.72 -0.82
N SER A 475 -17.94 24.72 -0.17
CA SER A 475 -16.51 24.66 0.12
C SER A 475 -15.96 23.32 -0.34
N PHE A 476 -14.74 23.36 -0.89
CA PHE A 476 -14.02 22.21 -1.42
C PHE A 476 -12.65 22.16 -0.76
N ASP A 477 -12.29 21.03 -0.19
CA ASP A 477 -10.94 20.72 0.29
C ASP A 477 -10.35 19.64 -0.61
N THR A 478 -9.25 19.97 -1.27
CA THR A 478 -8.72 19.18 -2.38
C THR A 478 -7.29 18.76 -2.13
N THR A 479 -6.92 17.60 -2.65
CA THR A 479 -5.56 17.08 -2.64
C THR A 479 -5.22 16.55 -4.03
N ARG A 480 -4.02 16.85 -4.51
CA ARG A 480 -3.50 16.40 -5.80
C ARG A 480 -2.04 15.97 -5.65
N PRO A 481 -1.64 14.80 -6.18
CA PRO A 481 -0.23 14.39 -6.16
C PRO A 481 0.62 15.29 -7.05
N LEU A 482 1.86 15.51 -6.65
CA LEU A 482 2.89 16.22 -7.39
C LEU A 482 3.80 15.21 -8.11
N ALA A 483 4.72 15.72 -8.95
CA ALA A 483 5.63 14.86 -9.72
C ALA A 483 6.58 14.05 -8.82
N ASN A 484 6.97 14.62 -7.66
CA ASN A 484 7.76 13.87 -6.68
C ASN A 484 6.87 12.90 -5.90
N ALA A 485 7.24 11.63 -5.86
CA ALA A 485 6.49 10.61 -5.13
C ALA A 485 6.37 10.97 -3.63
N GLY A 486 5.14 11.06 -3.17
CA GLY A 486 4.82 11.37 -1.77
C GLY A 486 4.52 12.85 -1.48
N ASP A 487 4.75 13.75 -2.43
CA ASP A 487 4.37 15.17 -2.29
C ASP A 487 2.97 15.43 -2.83
N PHE A 488 2.24 16.31 -2.14
CA PHE A 488 0.88 16.68 -2.51
C PHE A 488 0.70 18.19 -2.53
N ALA A 489 -0.09 18.67 -3.50
CA ALA A 489 -0.70 19.99 -3.45
C ALA A 489 -2.06 19.87 -2.78
N THR A 490 -2.34 20.80 -1.87
CA THR A 490 -3.63 20.88 -1.18
C THR A 490 -4.25 22.26 -1.40
N GLY A 491 -5.57 22.33 -1.33
CA GLY A 491 -6.24 23.63 -1.50
C GLY A 491 -7.66 23.62 -0.95
N SER A 492 -8.08 24.80 -0.51
CA SER A 492 -9.47 25.07 -0.12
C SER A 492 -10.08 26.08 -1.06
N ARG A 493 -11.15 25.69 -1.75
CA ARG A 493 -11.87 26.52 -2.72
C ARG A 493 -13.28 26.77 -2.25
N ARG A 494 -13.79 27.98 -2.46
CA ARG A 494 -15.16 28.37 -2.16
C ARG A 494 -15.95 28.53 -3.44
N ALA A 495 -17.29 28.36 -3.37
CA ALA A 495 -18.16 28.63 -4.49
C ALA A 495 -19.50 29.18 -4.04
N ASP A 496 -20.09 29.98 -4.92
CA ASP A 496 -21.45 30.46 -4.82
C ASP A 496 -22.29 29.82 -5.94
N GLN A 497 -23.48 29.41 -5.60
CA GLN A 497 -24.36 28.68 -6.51
C GLN A 497 -25.76 29.28 -6.45
N TRP A 498 -26.39 29.46 -7.59
CA TRP A 498 -27.83 29.70 -7.66
C TRP A 498 -28.47 28.60 -8.51
N PHE A 499 -29.71 28.30 -8.21
CA PHE A 499 -30.47 27.31 -8.94
C PHE A 499 -31.95 27.67 -9.02
N VAL A 500 -32.59 27.23 -10.10
CA VAL A 500 -34.00 27.38 -10.37
C VAL A 500 -34.54 26.11 -10.98
N SER A 501 -35.77 25.76 -10.65
CA SER A 501 -36.49 24.66 -11.28
C SER A 501 -37.94 25.04 -11.51
N VAL A 502 -38.46 24.69 -12.67
CA VAL A 502 -39.90 24.85 -12.99
C VAL A 502 -40.39 23.51 -13.51
N ALA A 503 -41.50 23.01 -12.95
CA ALA A 503 -42.10 21.76 -13.34
C ALA A 503 -43.61 21.92 -13.62
N ALA A 504 -44.11 21.14 -14.56
CA ALA A 504 -45.54 20.96 -14.81
C ALA A 504 -45.86 19.47 -14.63
N THR A 505 -46.71 19.15 -13.68
CA THR A 505 -47.17 17.79 -13.37
C THR A 505 -48.64 17.66 -13.66
N TYR A 506 -49.02 16.64 -14.40
CA TYR A 506 -50.45 16.34 -14.67
C TYR A 506 -50.86 15.07 -13.93
N ARG A 507 -51.94 15.11 -13.17
CA ARG A 507 -52.46 13.98 -12.40
C ARG A 507 -53.52 13.23 -13.19
N ILE A 508 -53.36 11.94 -13.37
CA ILE A 508 -54.30 11.02 -14.00
C ILE A 508 -54.63 9.93 -12.98
N ASP A 509 -55.87 9.92 -12.52
CA ASP A 509 -56.37 8.91 -11.59
C ASP A 509 -57.01 7.78 -12.42
N LEU A 510 -56.37 6.61 -12.38
CA LEU A 510 -56.85 5.34 -12.88
C LEU A 510 -57.43 4.57 -11.68
N GLU A 511 -58.24 3.53 -11.91
CA GLU A 511 -58.99 2.84 -10.84
C GLU A 511 -58.15 2.49 -9.60
N ALA A 512 -56.98 1.91 -9.78
CA ALA A 512 -56.11 1.48 -8.69
C ALA A 512 -54.78 2.23 -8.63
N VAL A 513 -54.45 3.07 -9.61
CA VAL A 513 -53.15 3.70 -9.78
C VAL A 513 -53.31 5.18 -10.10
N THR A 514 -52.52 6.01 -9.45
CA THR A 514 -52.35 7.42 -9.85
C THR A 514 -51.10 7.52 -10.71
N TRP A 515 -51.26 8.10 -11.90
CA TRP A 515 -50.19 8.38 -12.83
C TRP A 515 -49.90 9.88 -12.86
N LEU A 516 -48.62 10.25 -12.67
CA LEU A 516 -48.10 11.61 -12.61
C LEU A 516 -47.02 11.81 -13.68
N PRO A 517 -47.36 12.02 -14.95
CA PRO A 517 -46.41 12.50 -15.95
C PRO A 517 -46.04 13.95 -15.66
N TYR A 518 -44.75 14.28 -15.87
CA TYR A 518 -44.24 15.64 -15.66
C TYR A 518 -43.16 16.02 -16.62
N LEU A 519 -43.05 17.32 -16.84
CA LEU A 519 -41.96 17.96 -17.54
C LEU A 519 -41.33 18.99 -16.60
N ARG A 520 -40.00 19.03 -16.52
CA ARG A 520 -39.27 19.92 -15.63
C ARG A 520 -38.07 20.53 -16.35
N VAL A 521 -37.78 21.78 -16.09
CA VAL A 521 -36.59 22.47 -16.53
C VAL A 521 -35.82 22.93 -15.28
N ASP A 522 -34.58 22.48 -15.18
CA ASP A 522 -33.67 22.86 -14.11
C ASP A 522 -32.55 23.74 -14.69
N GLY A 523 -32.27 24.88 -14.07
CA GLY A 523 -31.17 25.77 -14.41
C GLY A 523 -30.31 26.06 -13.17
N ALA A 524 -29.01 26.02 -13.32
CA ALA A 524 -28.09 26.41 -12.25
C ALA A 524 -26.81 27.00 -12.78
N SER A 525 -26.14 27.76 -11.94
CA SER A 525 -24.80 28.27 -12.22
C SER A 525 -24.01 28.33 -10.93
N THR A 526 -22.89 27.62 -10.89
CA THR A 526 -21.94 27.66 -9.79
C THR A 526 -20.72 28.45 -10.21
N THR A 527 -20.32 29.42 -9.39
CA THR A 527 -19.07 30.16 -9.55
C THR A 527 -18.05 29.67 -8.52
N LEU A 528 -17.13 28.82 -8.97
CA LEU A 528 -15.99 28.40 -8.18
C LEU A 528 -15.02 29.58 -8.11
N ARG A 529 -14.67 30.04 -6.89
CA ARG A 529 -13.81 31.20 -6.66
C ARG A 529 -12.36 30.87 -6.95
N ALA A 530 -11.58 31.90 -7.27
CA ALA A 530 -10.14 31.76 -7.44
C ALA A 530 -9.47 31.31 -6.13
N TYR A 531 -8.43 30.47 -6.26
CA TYR A 531 -7.63 30.03 -5.12
C TYR A 531 -6.22 29.60 -5.56
N ASN A 532 -5.32 29.48 -4.58
CA ASN A 532 -4.00 28.92 -4.77
C ASN A 532 -3.91 27.57 -4.06
N GLU A 533 -3.30 26.59 -4.70
CA GLU A 533 -2.84 25.39 -4.02
C GLU A 533 -1.66 25.72 -3.10
N SER A 534 -1.60 25.05 -1.97
CA SER A 534 -0.42 24.98 -1.10
C SER A 534 0.36 23.74 -1.49
N ALA A 535 1.60 23.88 -1.90
CA ALA A 535 2.47 22.79 -2.31
C ALA A 535 3.85 22.95 -1.66
N PRO A 536 4.53 21.86 -1.27
CA PRO A 536 5.90 21.92 -0.76
C PRO A 536 6.93 22.29 -1.84
N THR A 537 6.50 22.24 -3.10
CA THR A 537 7.31 22.55 -4.29
C THR A 537 6.69 23.73 -5.06
N THR A 538 7.38 24.16 -6.11
CA THR A 538 6.89 25.20 -7.03
C THR A 538 5.80 24.70 -8.01
N GLU A 539 5.31 23.47 -7.86
CA GLU A 539 4.28 22.86 -8.71
C GLU A 539 2.83 23.23 -8.32
N GLY A 540 2.66 24.02 -7.26
CA GLY A 540 1.36 24.55 -6.87
C GLY A 540 0.76 25.41 -7.96
N LEU A 541 -0.55 25.32 -8.12
CA LEU A 541 -1.30 26.04 -9.16
C LEU A 541 -2.19 27.12 -8.56
N HIS A 542 -2.32 28.21 -9.31
CA HIS A 542 -3.33 29.24 -9.13
C HIS A 542 -4.47 28.98 -10.10
N TYR A 543 -5.67 28.85 -9.58
CA TYR A 543 -6.91 28.72 -10.35
C TYR A 543 -7.68 30.01 -10.31
N GLU A 544 -8.15 30.48 -11.45
CA GLU A 544 -9.06 31.62 -11.54
C GLU A 544 -10.51 31.24 -11.20
N ASN A 545 -11.38 32.26 -11.15
CA ASN A 545 -12.81 32.04 -11.06
C ASN A 545 -13.29 31.19 -12.25
N GLN A 546 -14.07 30.17 -11.94
CA GLN A 546 -14.61 29.26 -12.93
C GLN A 546 -16.12 29.18 -12.80
N ARG A 547 -16.82 29.36 -13.91
CA ARG A 547 -18.28 29.16 -13.97
C ARG A 547 -18.58 27.75 -14.43
N VAL A 548 -19.45 27.06 -13.69
CA VAL A 548 -19.99 25.74 -14.03
C VAL A 548 -21.50 25.91 -14.20
N PRO A 549 -21.97 26.05 -15.45
CA PRO A 549 -23.39 26.12 -15.75
C PRO A 549 -24.03 24.72 -15.76
N ARG A 550 -25.34 24.66 -15.56
CA ARG A 550 -26.15 23.44 -15.69
C ARG A 550 -27.55 23.80 -16.15
N ASN A 551 -27.98 23.30 -17.30
CA ASN A 551 -29.33 23.45 -17.82
C ASN A 551 -29.85 22.09 -18.27
N VAL A 552 -30.91 21.60 -17.60
CA VAL A 552 -31.43 20.23 -17.79
C VAL A 552 -32.92 20.29 -18.10
N LEU A 553 -33.30 19.57 -19.15
CA LEU A 553 -34.72 19.21 -19.39
C LEU A 553 -34.94 17.79 -18.85
N VAL A 554 -35.99 17.66 -18.05
CA VAL A 554 -36.40 16.39 -17.45
C VAL A 554 -37.80 16.03 -17.94
N ALA A 555 -37.93 14.87 -18.54
CA ALA A 555 -39.21 14.25 -18.82
C ALA A 555 -39.38 13.04 -17.89
N GLY A 556 -40.40 13.04 -17.06
CA GLY A 556 -40.57 12.00 -16.05
C GLY A 556 -42.02 11.51 -15.93
N SER A 557 -42.13 10.37 -15.33
CA SER A 557 -43.41 9.68 -15.09
C SER A 557 -43.34 8.94 -13.75
N GLN A 558 -44.30 9.20 -12.87
CA GLN A 558 -44.42 8.46 -11.61
C GLN A 558 -45.74 7.72 -11.58
N LEU A 559 -45.69 6.45 -11.24
CA LEU A 559 -46.85 5.61 -10.95
C LEU A 559 -46.90 5.31 -9.46
N GLN A 560 -48.03 5.45 -8.85
CA GLN A 560 -48.23 5.10 -7.44
C GLN A 560 -49.61 4.49 -7.22
N THR A 561 -49.71 3.58 -6.27
CA THR A 561 -50.96 3.02 -5.78
C THR A 561 -51.07 3.26 -4.28
N SER A 562 -52.24 3.00 -3.71
CA SER A 562 -52.47 3.23 -2.29
C SER A 562 -53.21 2.06 -1.67
N VAL A 563 -52.56 1.41 -0.70
CA VAL A 563 -53.05 0.20 -0.03
C VAL A 563 -53.26 0.51 1.45
N PRO A 564 -54.46 0.28 1.99
CA PRO A 564 -54.69 0.42 3.42
C PRO A 564 -53.95 -0.67 4.19
N THR A 565 -53.34 -0.32 5.32
CA THR A 565 -52.62 -1.23 6.23
C THR A 565 -53.12 -1.03 7.66
N ALA A 566 -52.76 -1.90 8.57
CA ALA A 566 -53.12 -1.81 10.00
C ALA A 566 -52.57 -0.53 10.69
N PHE A 567 -51.53 0.09 10.13
CA PHE A 567 -50.85 1.26 10.73
C PHE A 567 -51.18 2.57 10.00
N GLY A 568 -51.80 2.53 8.85
CA GLY A 568 -52.05 3.67 8.00
C GLY A 568 -52.18 3.27 6.54
N ARG A 569 -51.77 4.14 5.63
CA ARG A 569 -51.86 3.90 4.19
C ARG A 569 -50.49 3.80 3.58
N LEU A 570 -50.16 2.66 2.98
CA LEU A 570 -48.94 2.43 2.24
C LEU A 570 -49.14 2.76 0.76
N SER A 571 -48.30 3.60 0.19
CA SER A 571 -48.33 3.97 -1.22
C SER A 571 -47.02 3.62 -1.91
N PRO A 572 -46.90 2.40 -2.49
CA PRO A 572 -45.78 2.05 -3.36
C PRO A 572 -45.74 2.98 -4.57
N LYS A 573 -44.52 3.39 -4.98
CA LYS A 573 -44.30 4.28 -6.11
C LYS A 573 -43.14 3.84 -6.98
N VAL A 574 -43.24 4.04 -8.28
CA VAL A 574 -42.18 3.83 -9.27
C VAL A 574 -42.10 5.09 -10.12
N ALA A 575 -40.89 5.63 -10.29
CA ALA A 575 -40.71 6.77 -11.17
C ALA A 575 -39.59 6.47 -12.18
N LEU A 576 -39.76 6.97 -13.38
CA LEU A 576 -38.81 6.93 -14.47
C LEU A 576 -38.59 8.36 -14.97
N GLU A 577 -37.35 8.79 -15.02
CA GLU A 577 -36.97 10.10 -15.56
C GLU A 577 -35.95 9.93 -16.68
N TYR A 578 -36.11 10.69 -17.75
CA TYR A 578 -35.09 10.98 -18.75
C TYR A 578 -34.64 12.43 -18.57
N ARG A 579 -33.34 12.65 -18.37
CA ARG A 579 -32.71 13.95 -18.15
C ARG A 579 -31.79 14.26 -19.31
N HIS A 580 -31.97 15.37 -19.99
CA HIS A 580 -31.11 15.86 -21.05
C HIS A 580 -30.45 17.18 -20.64
N GLU A 581 -29.12 17.20 -20.60
CA GLU A 581 -28.33 18.35 -20.19
C GLU A 581 -27.79 19.10 -21.42
N TYR A 582 -28.24 20.34 -21.61
CA TYR A 582 -27.86 21.18 -22.76
C TYR A 582 -26.51 21.88 -22.55
N GLU A 583 -26.20 22.30 -21.30
CA GLU A 583 -25.01 23.06 -20.96
C GLU A 583 -24.39 22.44 -19.71
N HIS A 584 -23.21 21.85 -19.88
CA HIS A 584 -22.54 21.04 -18.85
C HIS A 584 -21.02 21.28 -18.81
N THR A 585 -20.49 22.19 -19.65
CA THR A 585 -19.07 22.48 -19.73
C THR A 585 -18.76 23.86 -19.20
N GLY A 586 -17.75 23.96 -18.35
CA GLY A 586 -17.14 25.20 -17.91
C GLY A 586 -15.73 25.31 -18.45
N ASN A 587 -15.19 26.52 -18.51
CA ASN A 587 -13.77 26.74 -18.82
C ASN A 587 -13.02 27.06 -17.53
N ALA A 588 -11.98 26.28 -17.25
CA ALA A 588 -11.03 26.56 -16.18
C ALA A 588 -9.81 27.28 -16.73
N ARG A 589 -9.31 28.28 -15.99
CA ARG A 589 -8.06 28.98 -16.26
C ARG A 589 -7.16 28.85 -15.06
N LEU A 590 -5.91 28.47 -15.30
CA LEU A 590 -4.94 28.23 -14.25
C LEU A 590 -3.53 28.58 -14.72
N ARG A 591 -2.64 28.82 -13.75
CA ARG A 591 -1.21 29.03 -13.96
C ARG A 591 -0.43 28.49 -12.78
N TYR A 592 0.87 28.42 -12.87
CA TYR A 592 1.72 28.11 -11.72
C TYR A 592 1.64 29.24 -10.68
N ALA A 593 1.45 28.89 -9.41
CA ALA A 593 1.18 29.87 -8.35
C ALA A 593 2.38 30.79 -8.06
N ASP A 594 3.59 30.32 -8.28
CA ASP A 594 4.84 31.07 -8.12
C ASP A 594 5.17 32.01 -9.32
N GLN A 595 4.43 31.89 -10.42
CA GLN A 595 4.60 32.70 -11.62
C GLN A 595 3.47 33.73 -11.75
N THR A 596 3.54 34.82 -10.99
CA THR A 596 2.48 35.85 -10.98
C THR A 596 2.23 36.49 -12.35
N ASP A 597 3.26 36.56 -13.19
CA ASP A 597 3.20 37.09 -14.56
C ASP A 597 3.28 35.99 -15.63
N GLY A 598 3.18 34.73 -15.23
CA GLY A 598 3.26 33.58 -16.14
C GLY A 598 2.01 33.41 -17.00
N PRO A 599 2.11 32.59 -18.06
CA PRO A 599 0.99 32.35 -18.95
C PRO A 599 -0.14 31.64 -18.24
N PHE A 600 -1.38 32.01 -18.57
CA PHE A 600 -2.55 31.24 -18.20
C PHE A 600 -2.79 30.12 -19.22
N TYR A 601 -3.08 28.96 -18.70
CA TYR A 601 -3.55 27.80 -19.45
C TYR A 601 -5.06 27.67 -19.29
N SER A 602 -5.75 27.31 -20.36
CA SER A 602 -7.22 27.17 -20.36
C SER A 602 -7.62 25.78 -20.83
N THR A 603 -8.58 25.19 -20.15
CA THR A 603 -9.10 23.87 -20.49
C THR A 603 -10.61 23.82 -20.22
N PRO A 604 -11.39 23.14 -21.07
CA PRO A 604 -12.76 22.83 -20.72
C PRO A 604 -12.78 21.82 -19.57
N SER A 605 -13.68 22.03 -18.62
CA SER A 605 -14.04 21.04 -17.60
C SER A 605 -15.45 20.56 -17.88
N SER A 606 -15.64 19.26 -17.89
CA SER A 606 -16.96 18.64 -18.09
C SER A 606 -17.32 17.85 -16.85
N ALA A 607 -18.52 18.06 -16.34
CA ALA A 607 -18.96 17.39 -15.15
C ALA A 607 -19.65 16.06 -15.43
N ASP A 608 -20.70 16.04 -16.25
CA ASP A 608 -21.57 14.88 -16.39
C ASP A 608 -21.92 14.51 -17.84
N ALA A 609 -22.60 13.38 -17.97
CA ALA A 609 -23.10 12.90 -19.25
C ALA A 609 -24.31 13.73 -19.68
N ARG A 610 -24.41 13.93 -21.00
CA ARG A 610 -25.51 14.70 -21.61
C ARG A 610 -26.88 14.08 -21.38
N ASP A 611 -26.97 12.76 -21.33
CA ASP A 611 -28.20 12.01 -21.24
C ASP A 611 -28.14 11.04 -20.05
N THR A 612 -29.15 11.09 -19.18
CA THR A 612 -29.26 10.21 -18.01
C THR A 612 -30.67 9.61 -17.95
N LEU A 613 -30.73 8.31 -17.73
CA LEU A 613 -31.96 7.59 -17.39
C LEU A 613 -31.94 7.25 -15.90
N ALA A 614 -32.99 7.66 -15.19
CA ALA A 614 -33.15 7.42 -13.75
C ALA A 614 -34.38 6.55 -13.49
N LEU A 615 -34.25 5.58 -12.61
CA LEU A 615 -35.31 4.70 -12.13
C LEU A 615 -35.37 4.73 -10.61
N ASP A 616 -36.51 5.12 -10.07
CA ASP A 616 -36.77 5.18 -8.63
C ASP A 616 -37.86 4.18 -8.23
N LEU A 617 -37.57 3.39 -7.21
CA LEU A 617 -38.49 2.47 -6.56
C LEU A 617 -38.68 2.89 -5.10
N GLY A 618 -39.89 3.11 -4.67
CA GLY A 618 -40.12 3.59 -3.31
C GLY A 618 -41.50 3.29 -2.76
N ALA A 619 -41.68 3.69 -1.54
CA ALA A 619 -42.97 3.64 -0.88
C ALA A 619 -43.14 4.82 0.09
N GLN A 620 -44.34 5.29 0.22
CA GLN A 620 -44.76 6.29 1.21
C GLN A 620 -45.75 5.66 2.17
N LEU A 621 -45.55 5.89 3.45
CA LEU A 621 -46.46 5.49 4.53
C LEU A 621 -47.12 6.74 5.12
N THR A 622 -48.44 6.87 4.97
CA THR A 622 -49.22 7.89 5.62
C THR A 622 -49.81 7.34 6.91
N LEU A 623 -49.45 7.95 8.03
CA LEU A 623 -49.85 7.55 9.37
C LEU A 623 -50.98 8.44 9.91
N PRO A 624 -51.74 7.98 10.91
CA PRO A 624 -52.67 8.82 11.63
C PRO A 624 -51.98 10.04 12.25
N GLY A 625 -52.68 11.18 12.32
CA GLY A 625 -52.12 12.42 12.88
C GLY A 625 -51.27 13.25 11.90
N GLY A 626 -51.43 13.01 10.58
CA GLY A 626 -50.86 13.85 9.52
C GLY A 626 -49.38 13.58 9.22
N TRP A 627 -48.80 12.51 9.74
CA TRP A 627 -47.44 12.11 9.44
C TRP A 627 -47.35 11.33 8.14
N ASN A 628 -46.35 11.66 7.33
CA ASN A 628 -45.94 10.87 6.17
C ASN A 628 -44.45 10.52 6.29
N ALA A 629 -44.09 9.29 5.95
CA ALA A 629 -42.72 8.85 5.82
C ALA A 629 -42.53 8.19 4.46
N SER A 630 -41.47 8.48 3.75
CA SER A 630 -41.18 7.85 2.47
C SER A 630 -39.73 7.34 2.43
N LEU A 631 -39.55 6.24 1.71
CA LEU A 631 -38.24 5.67 1.38
C LEU A 631 -38.22 5.37 -0.11
N THR A 632 -37.16 5.78 -0.78
CA THR A 632 -36.96 5.55 -2.21
C THR A 632 -35.52 5.08 -2.45
N TYR A 633 -35.37 4.04 -3.25
CA TYR A 633 -34.10 3.59 -3.79
C TYR A 633 -34.10 3.90 -5.29
N GLY A 634 -33.03 4.52 -5.77
CA GLY A 634 -32.91 4.91 -7.16
C GLY A 634 -31.60 4.51 -7.79
N PHE A 635 -31.64 4.41 -9.11
CA PHE A 635 -30.51 4.10 -9.97
C PHE A 635 -30.49 5.05 -11.16
N ASP A 636 -29.38 5.78 -11.32
CA ASP A 636 -29.11 6.68 -12.42
C ASP A 636 -28.05 6.06 -13.34
N ARG A 637 -28.32 6.02 -14.63
CA ARG A 637 -27.41 5.56 -15.65
C ARG A 637 -27.24 6.56 -16.77
N ALA A 638 -26.00 6.88 -17.06
CA ALA A 638 -25.57 7.68 -18.19
C ALA A 638 -24.42 6.98 -18.94
N ASN A 639 -23.96 7.55 -20.06
CA ASN A 639 -22.95 6.92 -20.91
C ASN A 639 -21.60 6.66 -20.19
N PHE A 640 -21.26 7.47 -19.18
CA PHE A 640 -19.96 7.41 -18.49
C PHE A 640 -20.10 7.51 -16.98
N ASN A 641 -21.32 7.40 -16.47
CA ASN A 641 -21.62 7.61 -15.07
C ASN A 641 -22.76 6.68 -14.64
N HIS A 642 -22.62 6.08 -13.47
CA HIS A 642 -23.72 5.37 -12.82
C HIS A 642 -23.70 5.71 -11.32
N ALA A 643 -24.91 5.90 -10.79
CA ALA A 643 -25.08 6.21 -9.40
C ALA A 643 -26.27 5.45 -8.81
N TYR A 644 -26.18 5.19 -7.52
CA TYR A 644 -27.25 4.62 -6.71
C TYR A 644 -27.55 5.60 -5.60
N HIS A 645 -28.84 5.81 -5.31
CA HIS A 645 -29.22 6.70 -4.23
C HIS A 645 -30.33 6.11 -3.37
N VAL A 646 -30.32 6.49 -2.10
CA VAL A 646 -31.39 6.21 -1.14
C VAL A 646 -31.89 7.53 -0.61
N ASN A 647 -33.18 7.77 -0.74
CA ASN A 647 -33.85 8.96 -0.19
C ASN A 647 -34.87 8.56 0.87
N ALA A 648 -34.82 9.22 2.01
CA ALA A 648 -35.78 9.09 3.07
C ALA A 648 -36.40 10.45 3.39
N ALA A 649 -37.70 10.54 3.50
CA ALA A 649 -38.33 11.79 3.86
C ALA A 649 -39.43 11.59 4.89
N VAL A 650 -39.64 12.62 5.71
CA VAL A 650 -40.71 12.68 6.70
C VAL A 650 -41.39 14.04 6.59
N SER A 651 -42.71 14.05 6.65
CA SER A 651 -43.48 15.30 6.69
C SER A 651 -44.67 15.20 7.66
N ARG A 652 -45.12 16.35 8.15
CA ARG A 652 -46.30 16.47 8.99
C ARG A 652 -47.11 17.71 8.63
N GLY A 653 -48.38 17.50 8.39
CA GLY A 653 -49.36 18.57 8.21
C GLY A 653 -50.05 18.98 9.51
N PHE A 654 -50.37 20.28 9.63
CA PHE A 654 -51.01 20.90 10.79
C PHE A 654 -52.24 21.70 10.37
#